data_eddd2e506060687e6450c002d6a269ca
#
_entry.id   eddd2e506060687e6450c002d6a269ca
#
_cell.length_a   1.000
_cell.length_b   1.000
_cell.length_c   1.000
_cell.angle_alpha   90.00
_cell.angle_beta   90.00
_cell.angle_gamma   90.00
#
_symmetry.space_group_name_H-M   'P 1'
#
loop_
_entity.id
_entity.type
_entity.pdbx_description
1 polymer ?
#
loop_
_entity_poly.entity_id
_entity_poly.type
_entity_poly.pdbx_seq_one_letter_code
_entity_poly.pdbx_strand_id
1 'polypeptide(L)'
;MLDVIQSLNYKEKLLRGNFGIERETLRVNEDGKLALTKHPEVFECKITHPYITTDFSESQIELITPTLHTLEEVYSFLNSIYDITALELKDEYLWPQSMPCDIPEDDLIPIADYGKCSSGSVASDYRKKLLKKYGGKKQLISGIHYNFSFREDLIEDLYKKLGKNESYRDFRDNLYLKVVRNYLRYRWILIYLLGGTTTMHETFGEKCVVDLDKIAKDGFSNNGAVSYRNSECGYKNPIDLYPNYESVKGYVESVYKFIDDKMIDSHKELYTQIRLKAYDNNKFLESLLKDGINYLEIRSIDINPFNKVGISLEDLNFINLFTLYLLTKEESDYKSWQEEAQNNQNIISIYGQMDVVLYKNGKTISKESWALSILNEMLDMNSKLSLGKEDIIRGMIEKIVDNKLTYAYRVSEMVKEKGFIKSHLELSRKYMDEAYKNRFKLYGYEDLELSTQILMKDAIRRGIKVEVLDRSENFISLKKDDHIEYVKQATKTSKDSYITVLMMENKVVTKKILDDKGIRVPRGSEFFSLEDALESACRYVNKPIVIKPKSTNFGLGISIFKDEASEDDIKEAMNIAFKYDNTVLVEEFIKGKEYRFLVVGDKVSGILHRVPANVIGDGERSIKELVEEKNKNPLRGKGYKTPLEKINLDDHVALFLKQDGLDFNYIPKKDEIVYLRENSNISTGGDSVDYTDEIPDAYKKIAVESAQAVGARICGVDMMIEDYNREEINYSIIELNFNPAIHIHSYPYKGKEREIAKDILEELNFIK
;
A
#
# COMPACT_ATOMS: atom_id res chain seq x y z
N MET A 1 14.95 -7.65 -35.44
CA MET A 1 14.89 -7.30 -34.01
C MET A 1 14.64 -8.52 -33.13
N LEU A 2 13.59 -9.30 -33.33
CA LEU A 2 13.25 -10.47 -32.51
C LEU A 2 14.41 -11.48 -32.39
N ASP A 3 15.00 -11.89 -33.49
CA ASP A 3 16.11 -12.87 -33.52
C ASP A 3 17.36 -12.34 -32.77
N VAL A 4 17.58 -11.03 -32.83
CA VAL A 4 18.70 -10.39 -32.10
C VAL A 4 18.45 -10.47 -30.60
N ILE A 5 17.23 -10.11 -30.13
CA ILE A 5 16.86 -10.21 -28.72
C ILE A 5 16.93 -11.68 -28.25
N GLN A 6 16.45 -12.61 -29.05
CA GLN A 6 16.55 -14.05 -28.76
C GLN A 6 18.00 -14.48 -28.54
N SER A 7 18.92 -13.99 -29.39
CA SER A 7 20.36 -14.32 -29.30
C SER A 7 21.04 -13.77 -28.03
N LEU A 8 20.44 -12.79 -27.34
CA LEU A 8 20.93 -12.26 -26.06
C LEU A 8 20.58 -13.17 -24.87
N ASN A 9 19.62 -14.07 -25.03
CA ASN A 9 19.19 -15.07 -24.04
C ASN A 9 18.77 -14.48 -22.67
N TYR A 10 18.14 -13.31 -22.69
CA TYR A 10 17.64 -12.64 -21.45
C TYR A 10 16.48 -13.36 -20.77
N LYS A 11 15.66 -14.10 -21.57
CA LYS A 11 14.49 -14.84 -21.10
C LYS A 11 13.56 -13.95 -20.24
N GLU A 12 13.14 -14.45 -19.09
CA GLU A 12 12.26 -13.73 -18.13
C GLU A 12 12.82 -12.36 -17.69
N LYS A 13 14.14 -12.15 -17.76
CA LYS A 13 14.72 -10.84 -17.47
C LYS A 13 14.24 -9.72 -18.39
N LEU A 14 13.75 -10.06 -19.62
CA LEU A 14 13.12 -9.11 -20.53
C LEU A 14 11.84 -8.47 -19.96
N LEU A 15 11.19 -9.14 -18.99
CA LEU A 15 9.99 -8.64 -18.33
C LEU A 15 10.29 -7.62 -17.21
N ARG A 16 11.57 -7.41 -16.89
CA ARG A 16 12.01 -6.38 -15.94
C ARG A 16 12.36 -5.09 -16.65
N GLY A 17 12.12 -3.97 -15.98
CA GLY A 17 12.40 -2.64 -16.53
C GLY A 17 12.33 -1.60 -15.41
N ASN A 18 12.02 -0.36 -15.78
CA ASN A 18 11.62 0.65 -14.83
C ASN A 18 10.15 0.96 -15.09
N PHE A 19 9.31 0.75 -14.10
CA PHE A 19 7.87 0.88 -14.21
C PHE A 19 7.31 1.83 -13.17
N GLY A 20 6.28 2.57 -13.53
CA GLY A 20 5.51 3.41 -12.62
C GLY A 20 4.05 3.51 -13.09
N ILE A 21 3.14 3.66 -12.16
CA ILE A 21 1.72 3.86 -12.42
C ILE A 21 1.27 5.17 -11.79
N GLU A 22 0.50 5.94 -12.56
CA GLU A 22 -0.29 7.05 -12.07
C GLU A 22 -1.76 6.66 -12.23
N ARG A 23 -2.53 6.74 -11.15
CA ARG A 23 -3.97 6.50 -11.18
C ARG A 23 -4.71 7.74 -10.72
N GLU A 24 -5.46 8.33 -11.61
CA GLU A 24 -6.45 9.36 -11.29
C GLU A 24 -7.73 8.70 -10.76
N THR A 25 -8.42 9.34 -9.82
CA THR A 25 -9.72 8.86 -9.33
C THR A 25 -10.51 9.96 -8.63
N LEU A 26 -11.84 10.00 -8.87
CA LEU A 26 -12.70 10.94 -8.18
C LEU A 26 -13.01 10.46 -6.75
N ARG A 27 -13.28 11.41 -5.86
CA ARG A 27 -13.91 11.15 -4.56
C ARG A 27 -15.41 11.37 -4.67
N VAL A 28 -16.19 10.48 -4.10
CA VAL A 28 -17.64 10.54 -4.09
C VAL A 28 -18.18 10.41 -2.66
N ASN A 29 -19.32 11.05 -2.39
CA ASN A 29 -20.03 10.90 -1.14
C ASN A 29 -20.88 9.60 -1.10
N GLU A 30 -21.62 9.37 -0.04
CA GLU A 30 -22.48 8.21 0.16
C GLU A 30 -23.57 8.01 -0.91
N ASP A 31 -23.97 9.08 -1.60
CA ASP A 31 -24.98 9.07 -2.66
C ASP A 31 -24.36 8.88 -4.07
N GLY A 32 -23.02 8.83 -4.17
CA GLY A 32 -22.30 8.73 -5.43
C GLY A 32 -22.16 10.05 -6.18
N LYS A 33 -22.37 11.19 -5.50
CA LYS A 33 -22.10 12.53 -6.02
C LYS A 33 -20.65 12.90 -5.81
N LEU A 34 -20.13 13.75 -6.70
CA LEU A 34 -18.78 14.30 -6.58
C LEU A 34 -18.58 14.93 -5.19
N ALA A 35 -17.57 14.50 -4.46
CA ALA A 35 -17.22 15.08 -3.17
C ALA A 35 -16.62 16.47 -3.38
N LEU A 36 -17.16 17.49 -2.72
CA LEU A 36 -16.71 18.88 -2.85
C LEU A 36 -15.78 19.34 -1.72
N THR A 37 -15.38 18.41 -0.87
CA THR A 37 -14.46 18.65 0.24
C THR A 37 -13.03 18.89 -0.22
N LYS A 38 -12.21 19.47 0.63
CA LYS A 38 -10.78 19.65 0.37
C LYS A 38 -10.04 18.32 0.39
N HIS A 39 -8.88 18.29 -0.24
CA HIS A 39 -7.93 17.19 -0.14
C HIS A 39 -7.57 16.93 1.33
N PRO A 40 -7.49 15.67 1.82
CA PRO A 40 -7.20 15.36 3.21
C PRO A 40 -5.88 15.97 3.69
N GLU A 41 -5.93 16.69 4.82
CA GLU A 41 -4.78 17.43 5.36
C GLU A 41 -3.59 16.55 5.74
N VAL A 42 -3.86 15.27 6.08
CA VAL A 42 -2.82 14.31 6.44
C VAL A 42 -1.80 14.06 5.32
N PHE A 43 -2.21 14.24 4.07
CA PHE A 43 -1.32 14.13 2.91
C PHE A 43 -0.45 15.39 2.70
N GLU A 44 -0.58 16.39 3.57
CA GLU A 44 0.22 17.61 3.57
C GLU A 44 0.21 18.36 2.22
N CYS A 45 1.39 18.75 1.70
CA CYS A 45 1.50 19.54 0.49
C CYS A 45 1.38 18.69 -0.78
N LYS A 46 0.32 18.89 -1.55
CA LYS A 46 0.04 18.19 -2.82
C LYS A 46 1.17 18.26 -3.86
N ILE A 47 1.95 19.35 -3.89
CA ILE A 47 3.05 19.49 -4.87
C ILE A 47 4.26 18.65 -4.51
N THR A 48 4.54 18.50 -3.21
CA THR A 48 5.74 17.82 -2.73
C THR A 48 5.48 16.37 -2.30
N HIS A 49 4.20 15.99 -2.12
CA HIS A 49 3.88 14.62 -1.79
C HIS A 49 4.20 13.68 -2.95
N PRO A 50 5.10 12.70 -2.77
CA PRO A 50 5.61 11.91 -3.89
C PRO A 50 4.63 10.85 -4.41
N TYR A 51 3.54 10.55 -3.68
CA TYR A 51 2.67 9.41 -3.97
C TYR A 51 1.19 9.74 -4.08
N ILE A 52 0.71 10.81 -3.41
CA ILE A 52 -0.71 11.14 -3.32
C ILE A 52 -0.87 12.65 -3.55
N THR A 53 -1.50 13.02 -4.66
CA THR A 53 -1.73 14.40 -5.05
C THR A 53 -3.14 14.59 -5.60
N THR A 54 -3.40 15.71 -6.24
CA THR A 54 -4.62 15.97 -7.02
C THR A 54 -4.24 16.29 -8.46
N ASP A 55 -5.10 15.92 -9.42
CA ASP A 55 -4.91 16.36 -10.80
C ASP A 55 -5.61 17.71 -11.04
N PHE A 56 -6.76 17.75 -11.71
CA PHE A 56 -7.46 18.98 -12.03
C PHE A 56 -8.26 19.55 -10.86
N SER A 57 -8.97 18.70 -10.12
CA SER A 57 -9.93 19.07 -9.07
C SER A 57 -9.45 18.62 -7.69
N GLU A 58 -9.88 19.35 -6.63
CA GLU A 58 -9.78 18.87 -5.24
C GLU A 58 -10.39 17.48 -5.07
N SER A 59 -11.44 17.20 -5.82
CA SER A 59 -12.18 15.93 -5.81
C SER A 59 -11.47 14.82 -6.57
N GLN A 60 -10.43 15.11 -7.35
CA GLN A 60 -9.71 14.15 -8.19
C GLN A 60 -8.34 13.85 -7.61
N ILE A 61 -8.25 12.75 -6.89
CA ILE A 61 -6.97 12.25 -6.34
C ILE A 61 -6.18 11.58 -7.44
N GLU A 62 -4.88 11.78 -7.40
CA GLU A 62 -3.90 11.08 -8.23
C GLU A 62 -2.94 10.28 -7.35
N LEU A 63 -2.90 8.97 -7.57
CA LEU A 63 -2.03 8.02 -6.89
C LEU A 63 -0.84 7.70 -7.78
N ILE A 64 0.38 7.94 -7.29
CA ILE A 64 1.63 7.82 -8.05
C ILE A 64 2.54 6.81 -7.37
N THR A 65 2.93 5.75 -8.07
CA THR A 65 3.93 4.82 -7.55
C THR A 65 5.35 5.35 -7.78
N PRO A 66 6.32 4.98 -6.95
CA PRO A 66 7.72 5.19 -7.30
C PRO A 66 8.10 4.36 -8.53
N THR A 67 9.24 4.65 -9.13
CA THR A 67 9.83 3.79 -10.16
C THR A 67 10.32 2.50 -9.52
N LEU A 68 9.80 1.37 -9.98
CA LEU A 68 10.12 0.02 -9.49
C LEU A 68 10.51 -0.89 -10.65
N HIS A 69 11.13 -2.04 -10.35
CA HIS A 69 11.76 -2.87 -11.39
C HIS A 69 10.93 -4.06 -11.86
N THR A 70 9.84 -4.37 -11.15
CA THR A 70 8.88 -5.41 -11.51
C THR A 70 7.45 -4.88 -11.41
N LEU A 71 6.53 -5.50 -12.15
CA LEU A 71 5.12 -5.12 -12.13
C LEU A 71 4.44 -5.55 -10.83
N GLU A 72 4.92 -6.62 -10.23
CA GLU A 72 4.46 -7.10 -8.92
C GLU A 72 4.72 -6.06 -7.83
N GLU A 73 5.91 -5.45 -7.83
CA GLU A 73 6.26 -4.36 -6.89
C GLU A 73 5.37 -3.13 -7.12
N VAL A 74 5.21 -2.71 -8.37
CA VAL A 74 4.35 -1.56 -8.74
C VAL A 74 2.90 -1.80 -8.32
N TYR A 75 2.36 -2.97 -8.64
CA TYR A 75 0.98 -3.34 -8.31
C TYR A 75 0.76 -3.37 -6.78
N SER A 76 1.70 -3.95 -6.05
CA SER A 76 1.65 -4.01 -4.59
C SER A 76 1.71 -2.61 -3.96
N PHE A 77 2.62 -1.76 -4.44
CA PHE A 77 2.71 -0.39 -3.95
C PHE A 77 1.45 0.42 -4.27
N LEU A 78 0.88 0.27 -5.47
CA LEU A 78 -0.38 0.91 -5.85
C LEU A 78 -1.54 0.48 -4.93
N ASN A 79 -1.62 -0.81 -4.58
CA ASN A 79 -2.59 -1.30 -3.59
C ASN A 79 -2.39 -0.66 -2.22
N SER A 80 -1.14 -0.47 -1.78
CA SER A 80 -0.84 0.16 -0.50
C SER A 80 -1.27 1.63 -0.45
N ILE A 81 -0.93 2.43 -1.47
CA ILE A 81 -1.33 3.85 -1.50
C ILE A 81 -2.83 4.02 -1.73
N TYR A 82 -3.50 3.06 -2.42
CA TYR A 82 -4.95 3.04 -2.50
C TYR A 82 -5.58 2.86 -1.12
N ASP A 83 -5.16 1.84 -0.36
CA ASP A 83 -5.70 1.57 0.97
C ASP A 83 -5.40 2.72 1.96
N ILE A 84 -4.19 3.29 1.91
CA ILE A 84 -3.83 4.49 2.68
C ILE A 84 -4.80 5.63 2.37
N THR A 85 -5.06 5.88 1.09
CA THR A 85 -5.93 6.99 0.67
C THR A 85 -7.38 6.73 1.05
N ALA A 86 -7.90 5.54 0.76
CA ALA A 86 -9.28 5.18 1.07
C ALA A 86 -9.61 5.33 2.56
N LEU A 87 -8.69 4.90 3.45
CA LEU A 87 -8.88 4.98 4.90
C LEU A 87 -8.91 6.40 5.46
N GLU A 88 -8.40 7.39 4.74
CA GLU A 88 -8.42 8.81 5.16
C GLU A 88 -9.69 9.55 4.71
N LEU A 89 -10.51 8.94 3.87
CA LEU A 89 -11.68 9.61 3.27
C LEU A 89 -12.94 9.62 4.15
N LYS A 90 -12.91 9.08 5.36
CA LYS A 90 -14.03 9.05 6.34
C LYS A 90 -15.37 8.62 5.69
N ASP A 91 -16.20 9.61 5.26
CA ASP A 91 -17.55 9.43 4.70
C ASP A 91 -17.57 9.52 3.16
N GLU A 92 -16.41 9.38 2.52
CA GLU A 92 -16.25 9.43 1.06
C GLU A 92 -15.59 8.15 0.54
N TYR A 93 -15.73 7.91 -0.76
CA TYR A 93 -15.20 6.73 -1.43
C TYR A 93 -14.41 7.12 -2.68
N LEU A 94 -13.45 6.28 -3.07
CA LEU A 94 -12.76 6.39 -4.35
C LEU A 94 -13.65 5.79 -5.45
N TRP A 95 -13.91 6.58 -6.49
CA TRP A 95 -14.76 6.19 -7.62
C TRP A 95 -14.03 5.19 -8.53
N PRO A 96 -14.59 4.00 -8.83
CA PRO A 96 -13.87 2.94 -9.52
C PRO A 96 -14.05 2.96 -11.05
N GLN A 97 -14.31 4.14 -11.64
CA GLN A 97 -14.64 4.29 -13.06
C GLN A 97 -13.93 5.52 -13.63
N SER A 98 -13.53 5.46 -14.92
CA SER A 98 -12.92 6.61 -15.60
C SER A 98 -13.94 7.71 -15.93
N MET A 99 -15.14 7.34 -16.37
CA MET A 99 -16.20 8.34 -16.60
C MET A 99 -16.71 8.86 -15.24
N PRO A 100 -16.99 10.18 -15.16
CA PRO A 100 -17.39 10.81 -13.91
C PRO A 100 -18.67 10.22 -13.30
N CYS A 101 -18.77 10.33 -11.98
CA CYS A 101 -19.95 10.07 -11.17
C CYS A 101 -21.07 11.11 -11.42
N ASP A 102 -22.03 11.26 -10.51
CA ASP A 102 -22.97 12.39 -10.49
C ASP A 102 -22.20 13.68 -10.17
N ILE A 103 -22.04 14.56 -11.16
CA ILE A 103 -21.22 15.78 -11.10
C ILE A 103 -22.06 17.04 -11.17
N PRO A 104 -21.68 18.11 -10.45
CA PRO A 104 -22.36 19.41 -10.51
C PRO A 104 -22.02 20.15 -11.82
N GLU A 105 -22.59 21.35 -11.98
CA GLU A 105 -22.22 22.25 -13.06
C GLU A 105 -20.76 22.74 -12.93
N ASP A 106 -20.16 23.12 -14.05
CA ASP A 106 -18.73 23.45 -14.19
C ASP A 106 -18.19 24.44 -13.14
N ASP A 107 -18.98 25.45 -12.79
CA ASP A 107 -18.64 26.51 -11.84
C ASP A 107 -18.59 26.02 -10.37
N LEU A 108 -19.23 24.91 -10.08
CA LEU A 108 -19.25 24.28 -8.76
C LEU A 108 -18.17 23.21 -8.57
N ILE A 109 -17.45 22.83 -9.64
CA ILE A 109 -16.35 21.88 -9.55
C ILE A 109 -15.14 22.51 -8.84
N PRO A 110 -14.70 22.00 -7.68
CA PRO A 110 -13.61 22.61 -6.93
C PRO A 110 -12.27 22.38 -7.66
N ILE A 111 -11.67 23.46 -8.15
CA ILE A 111 -10.34 23.41 -8.77
C ILE A 111 -9.29 23.10 -7.69
N ALA A 112 -8.31 22.27 -8.02
CA ALA A 112 -7.22 21.93 -7.10
C ALA A 112 -6.44 23.17 -6.64
N ASP A 113 -6.39 23.40 -5.34
CA ASP A 113 -5.62 24.45 -4.68
C ASP A 113 -4.30 23.90 -4.16
N TYR A 114 -3.19 24.36 -4.72
CA TYR A 114 -1.83 23.96 -4.35
C TYR A 114 -1.15 24.93 -3.37
N GLY A 115 -1.93 25.83 -2.76
CA GLY A 115 -1.41 26.80 -1.80
C GLY A 115 -0.74 28.02 -2.45
N LYS A 116 -0.19 28.89 -1.60
CA LYS A 116 0.30 30.24 -1.99
C LYS A 116 1.80 30.29 -2.34
N CYS A 117 2.53 29.17 -2.31
CA CYS A 117 3.91 29.16 -2.78
C CYS A 117 3.95 29.42 -4.31
N SER A 118 5.09 29.90 -4.83
CA SER A 118 5.20 30.30 -6.25
C SER A 118 4.81 29.17 -7.23
N SER A 119 5.26 27.94 -6.95
CA SER A 119 4.92 26.75 -7.74
C SER A 119 3.43 26.39 -7.61
N GLY A 120 2.85 26.54 -6.42
CA GLY A 120 1.42 26.27 -6.17
C GLY A 120 0.51 27.23 -6.90
N SER A 121 0.83 28.53 -6.89
CA SER A 121 0.07 29.54 -7.62
C SER A 121 0.09 29.28 -9.12
N VAL A 122 1.24 28.95 -9.70
CA VAL A 122 1.37 28.60 -11.13
C VAL A 122 0.54 27.37 -11.47
N ALA A 123 0.57 26.33 -10.65
CA ALA A 123 -0.20 25.11 -10.85
C ALA A 123 -1.73 25.37 -10.80
N SER A 124 -2.19 26.16 -9.83
CA SER A 124 -3.61 26.52 -9.69
C SER A 124 -4.09 27.41 -10.85
N ASP A 125 -3.29 28.39 -11.30
CA ASP A 125 -3.64 29.28 -12.41
C ASP A 125 -3.68 28.56 -13.75
N TYR A 126 -2.82 27.58 -13.95
CA TYR A 126 -2.88 26.69 -15.13
C TYR A 126 -4.22 25.96 -15.21
N ARG A 127 -4.72 25.40 -14.10
CA ARG A 127 -6.00 24.70 -14.07
C ARG A 127 -7.21 25.61 -14.30
N LYS A 128 -7.15 26.85 -13.81
CA LYS A 128 -8.17 27.86 -14.13
C LYS A 128 -8.22 28.19 -15.63
N LYS A 129 -7.07 28.19 -16.31
CA LYS A 129 -7.01 28.35 -17.77
C LYS A 129 -7.62 27.14 -18.49
N LEU A 130 -7.33 25.92 -18.04
CA LEU A 130 -7.93 24.72 -18.60
C LEU A 130 -9.44 24.69 -18.44
N LEU A 131 -9.99 25.11 -17.28
CA LEU A 131 -11.43 25.24 -17.06
C LEU A 131 -12.08 26.15 -18.12
N LYS A 132 -11.48 27.31 -18.38
CA LYS A 132 -12.01 28.26 -19.39
C LYS A 132 -11.96 27.71 -20.81
N LYS A 133 -10.93 26.92 -21.14
CA LYS A 133 -10.68 26.46 -22.52
C LYS A 133 -11.44 25.18 -22.85
N TYR A 134 -11.56 24.26 -21.92
CA TYR A 134 -12.05 22.90 -22.16
C TYR A 134 -13.29 22.51 -21.33
N GLY A 135 -13.74 23.37 -20.40
CA GLY A 135 -14.79 23.05 -19.43
C GLY A 135 -14.28 22.20 -18.25
N GLY A 136 -15.04 22.12 -17.17
CA GLY A 136 -14.69 21.38 -15.96
C GLY A 136 -15.04 19.91 -16.03
N LYS A 137 -16.21 19.56 -16.58
CA LYS A 137 -16.73 18.20 -16.61
C LYS A 137 -15.79 17.22 -17.33
N LYS A 138 -15.20 17.62 -18.47
CA LYS A 138 -14.23 16.79 -19.22
C LYS A 138 -12.93 16.55 -18.46
N GLN A 139 -12.50 17.49 -17.64
CA GLN A 139 -11.29 17.37 -16.82
C GLN A 139 -11.42 16.30 -15.72
N LEU A 140 -12.66 15.93 -15.34
CA LEU A 140 -12.93 14.92 -14.33
C LEU A 140 -12.84 13.48 -14.85
N ILE A 141 -12.66 13.30 -16.17
CA ILE A 141 -12.40 11.98 -16.75
C ILE A 141 -11.05 11.49 -16.23
N SER A 142 -11.07 10.39 -15.53
CA SER A 142 -9.90 9.81 -14.88
C SER A 142 -9.33 8.63 -15.68
N GLY A 143 -8.08 8.24 -15.43
CA GLY A 143 -7.46 7.13 -16.13
C GLY A 143 -6.27 6.55 -15.39
N ILE A 144 -5.61 5.62 -16.04
CA ILE A 144 -4.35 5.04 -15.58
C ILE A 144 -3.27 5.37 -16.61
N HIS A 145 -2.15 5.91 -16.11
CA HIS A 145 -0.96 6.12 -16.90
C HIS A 145 0.07 5.04 -16.56
N TYR A 146 0.58 4.38 -17.58
CA TYR A 146 1.62 3.37 -17.45
C TYR A 146 2.94 3.92 -17.96
N ASN A 147 3.84 4.20 -17.02
CA ASN A 147 5.18 4.68 -17.29
C ASN A 147 6.15 3.51 -17.38
N PHE A 148 6.98 3.46 -18.42
CA PHE A 148 7.96 2.40 -18.55
C PHE A 148 9.22 2.82 -19.32
N SER A 149 10.35 2.21 -18.97
CA SER A 149 11.54 2.15 -19.78
C SER A 149 12.14 0.75 -19.76
N PHE A 150 12.73 0.37 -20.88
CA PHE A 150 13.47 -0.89 -20.96
C PHE A 150 14.72 -0.85 -20.06
N ARG A 151 15.21 -2.02 -19.69
CA ARG A 151 16.49 -2.14 -18.97
C ARG A 151 17.61 -1.55 -19.81
N GLU A 152 18.49 -0.77 -19.16
CA GLU A 152 19.61 -0.13 -19.84
C GLU A 152 20.58 -1.14 -20.46
N ASP A 153 20.88 -2.25 -19.74
CA ASP A 153 21.74 -3.32 -20.25
C ASP A 153 21.19 -3.99 -21.53
N LEU A 154 19.85 -4.11 -21.64
CA LEU A 154 19.22 -4.60 -22.87
C LEU A 154 19.47 -3.64 -24.04
N ILE A 155 19.28 -2.33 -23.83
CA ILE A 155 19.50 -1.31 -24.87
C ILE A 155 20.97 -1.27 -25.28
N GLU A 156 21.89 -1.33 -24.31
CA GLU A 156 23.34 -1.39 -24.57
C GLU A 156 23.74 -2.60 -25.42
N ASP A 157 23.19 -3.79 -25.10
CA ASP A 157 23.51 -5.01 -25.84
C ASP A 157 22.88 -5.03 -27.23
N LEU A 158 21.71 -4.42 -27.39
CA LEU A 158 21.13 -4.18 -28.71
C LEU A 158 21.98 -3.19 -29.53
N TYR A 159 22.48 -2.12 -28.89
CA TYR A 159 23.36 -1.16 -29.55
C TYR A 159 24.67 -1.79 -30.03
N LYS A 160 25.31 -2.61 -29.19
CA LYS A 160 26.53 -3.35 -29.60
C LYS A 160 26.34 -4.21 -30.85
N LYS A 161 25.11 -4.76 -31.02
CA LYS A 161 24.79 -5.62 -32.16
C LYS A 161 24.28 -4.88 -33.39
N LEU A 162 23.52 -3.82 -33.21
CA LEU A 162 22.77 -3.15 -34.27
C LEU A 162 23.18 -1.71 -34.52
N GLY A 163 23.72 -1.01 -33.52
CA GLY A 163 24.00 0.45 -33.52
C GLY A 163 25.28 0.90 -34.24
N LYS A 164 25.68 0.23 -35.30
CA LYS A 164 27.01 0.39 -35.92
C LYS A 164 27.31 1.77 -36.51
N ASN A 165 26.30 2.59 -36.84
CA ASN A 165 26.47 3.84 -37.60
C ASN A 165 25.82 5.06 -36.92
N GLU A 166 25.43 4.97 -35.69
CA GLU A 166 24.77 6.05 -34.93
C GLU A 166 25.30 6.14 -33.51
N SER A 167 25.03 7.24 -32.81
CA SER A 167 25.38 7.37 -31.40
C SER A 167 24.48 6.47 -30.56
N TYR A 168 24.97 6.07 -29.37
CA TYR A 168 24.14 5.29 -28.42
C TYR A 168 22.82 5.98 -28.11
N ARG A 169 22.83 7.29 -27.92
CA ARG A 169 21.66 8.10 -27.67
C ARG A 169 20.66 8.03 -28.84
N ASP A 170 21.12 8.25 -30.06
CA ASP A 170 20.23 8.24 -31.23
C ASP A 170 19.64 6.84 -31.44
N PHE A 171 20.42 5.79 -31.24
CA PHE A 171 19.95 4.41 -31.28
C PHE A 171 18.85 4.17 -30.23
N ARG A 172 19.07 4.58 -28.96
CA ARG A 172 18.08 4.45 -27.89
C ARG A 172 16.80 5.22 -28.21
N ASP A 173 16.92 6.47 -28.66
CA ASP A 173 15.78 7.29 -29.03
C ASP A 173 14.99 6.69 -30.20
N ASN A 174 15.69 6.12 -31.20
CA ASN A 174 15.08 5.43 -32.33
C ASN A 174 14.32 4.15 -31.91
N LEU A 175 14.82 3.40 -30.90
CA LEU A 175 14.10 2.27 -30.32
C LEU A 175 12.79 2.73 -29.67
N TYR A 176 12.82 3.77 -28.85
CA TYR A 176 11.61 4.29 -28.22
C TYR A 176 10.63 4.86 -29.24
N LEU A 177 11.10 5.60 -30.24
CA LEU A 177 10.24 6.14 -31.30
C LEU A 177 9.59 5.03 -32.13
N LYS A 178 10.30 3.91 -32.40
CA LYS A 178 9.73 2.73 -33.02
C LYS A 178 8.58 2.17 -32.18
N VAL A 179 8.76 2.05 -30.86
CA VAL A 179 7.69 1.59 -29.96
C VAL A 179 6.51 2.55 -30.00
N VAL A 180 6.75 3.87 -29.98
CA VAL A 180 5.70 4.90 -30.06
C VAL A 180 4.89 4.77 -31.36
N ARG A 181 5.56 4.69 -32.51
CA ARG A 181 4.88 4.55 -33.82
C ARG A 181 4.06 3.27 -33.88
N ASN A 182 4.62 2.15 -33.44
CA ASN A 182 3.89 0.89 -33.40
C ASN A 182 2.76 0.93 -32.35
N TYR A 183 2.98 1.55 -31.17
CA TYR A 183 1.91 1.73 -30.17
C TYR A 183 0.73 2.50 -30.77
N LEU A 184 0.97 3.60 -31.40
CA LEU A 184 -0.08 4.42 -32.02
C LEU A 184 -0.86 3.66 -33.10
N ARG A 185 -0.19 2.79 -33.88
CA ARG A 185 -0.85 1.94 -34.90
C ARG A 185 -1.71 0.84 -34.28
N TYR A 186 -1.25 0.24 -33.19
CA TYR A 186 -1.87 -0.97 -32.62
C TYR A 186 -2.64 -0.72 -31.32
N ARG A 187 -2.68 0.51 -30.79
CA ARG A 187 -3.34 0.85 -29.50
C ARG A 187 -4.82 0.44 -29.43
N TRP A 188 -5.49 0.33 -30.56
CA TRP A 188 -6.88 -0.08 -30.65
C TRP A 188 -7.15 -1.42 -29.97
N ILE A 189 -6.20 -2.37 -30.05
CA ILE A 189 -6.36 -3.68 -29.40
C ILE A 189 -6.27 -3.57 -27.88
N LEU A 190 -5.38 -2.70 -27.37
CA LEU A 190 -5.27 -2.43 -25.93
C LEU A 190 -6.55 -1.78 -25.41
N ILE A 191 -7.08 -0.78 -26.14
CA ILE A 191 -8.35 -0.13 -25.80
C ILE A 191 -9.49 -1.16 -25.82
N TYR A 192 -9.56 -2.06 -26.78
CA TYR A 192 -10.60 -3.09 -26.84
C TYR A 192 -10.53 -4.05 -25.64
N LEU A 193 -9.35 -4.56 -25.31
CA LEU A 193 -9.17 -5.59 -24.29
C LEU A 193 -9.28 -5.05 -22.85
N LEU A 194 -8.89 -3.79 -22.61
CA LEU A 194 -8.83 -3.17 -21.30
C LEU A 194 -9.87 -2.04 -21.10
N GLY A 195 -10.62 -1.70 -22.11
CA GLY A 195 -11.65 -0.66 -22.02
C GLY A 195 -12.82 -1.09 -21.12
N GLY A 196 -13.29 -0.15 -20.31
CA GLY A 196 -14.37 -0.37 -19.35
C GLY A 196 -15.26 0.87 -19.14
N THR A 197 -15.17 1.86 -20.03
CA THR A 197 -15.95 3.10 -19.93
C THR A 197 -17.06 3.14 -20.98
N THR A 198 -18.04 2.25 -20.81
CA THR A 198 -19.12 1.99 -21.77
C THR A 198 -20.37 2.83 -21.54
N THR A 199 -20.42 3.56 -20.44
CA THR A 199 -21.61 4.28 -19.98
C THR A 199 -21.22 5.62 -19.40
N MET A 200 -22.10 6.63 -19.57
CA MET A 200 -21.97 7.97 -18.97
C MET A 200 -23.18 8.26 -18.08
N HIS A 201 -22.95 9.03 -17.03
CA HIS A 201 -24.04 9.58 -16.21
C HIS A 201 -24.69 10.79 -16.89
N GLU A 202 -25.98 11.04 -16.66
CA GLU A 202 -26.72 12.14 -17.30
C GLU A 202 -26.12 13.52 -17.01
N THR A 203 -25.49 13.73 -15.86
CA THR A 203 -24.86 15.01 -15.47
C THR A 203 -23.57 15.31 -16.23
N PHE A 204 -22.97 14.32 -16.89
CA PHE A 204 -21.80 14.57 -17.73
C PHE A 204 -22.13 15.53 -18.88
N GLY A 205 -23.34 15.39 -19.49
CA GLY A 205 -23.97 16.43 -20.34
C GLY A 205 -23.23 16.80 -21.62
N GLU A 206 -22.12 16.18 -21.93
CA GLU A 206 -21.34 16.45 -23.12
C GLU A 206 -22.04 15.88 -24.37
N LYS A 207 -22.11 16.66 -25.43
CA LYS A 207 -22.56 16.16 -26.72
C LYS A 207 -21.50 15.21 -27.28
N CYS A 208 -21.83 13.94 -27.28
CA CYS A 208 -21.04 12.94 -28.00
C CYS A 208 -21.34 12.98 -29.50
N VAL A 209 -20.39 12.44 -30.28
CA VAL A 209 -20.53 12.28 -31.73
C VAL A 209 -21.60 11.23 -32.10
N VAL A 210 -22.03 10.43 -31.13
CA VAL A 210 -23.05 9.40 -31.29
C VAL A 210 -24.26 9.65 -30.42
N ASP A 211 -25.42 9.26 -30.90
CA ASP A 211 -26.64 9.25 -30.13
C ASP A 211 -26.54 8.24 -28.99
N LEU A 212 -26.93 8.64 -27.80
CA LEU A 212 -26.91 7.82 -26.60
C LEU A 212 -28.32 7.45 -26.17
N ASP A 213 -28.55 6.17 -25.99
CA ASP A 213 -29.77 5.63 -25.40
C ASP A 213 -29.68 5.57 -23.90
N LYS A 214 -30.80 5.78 -23.24
CA LYS A 214 -30.91 5.52 -21.79
C LYS A 214 -30.99 4.01 -21.55
N ILE A 215 -29.88 3.40 -21.12
CA ILE A 215 -29.77 1.95 -20.89
C ILE A 215 -30.10 1.53 -19.45
N ALA A 216 -30.12 2.49 -18.52
CA ALA A 216 -30.42 2.31 -17.11
C ALA A 216 -31.08 3.58 -16.55
N LYS A 217 -31.45 3.58 -15.26
CA LYS A 217 -32.12 4.72 -14.61
C LYS A 217 -31.35 6.03 -14.80
N ASP A 218 -30.03 5.96 -14.73
CA ASP A 218 -29.06 7.10 -14.66
C ASP A 218 -27.87 6.91 -15.62
N GLY A 219 -27.91 5.93 -16.50
CA GLY A 219 -26.83 5.54 -17.42
C GLY A 219 -27.22 5.63 -18.88
N PHE A 220 -26.34 6.22 -19.69
CA PHE A 220 -26.50 6.43 -21.12
C PHE A 220 -25.37 5.77 -21.90
N SER A 221 -25.70 5.09 -23.01
CA SER A 221 -24.74 4.39 -23.87
C SER A 221 -25.34 4.20 -25.26
N ASN A 222 -24.50 3.99 -26.29
CA ASN A 222 -24.92 3.52 -27.60
C ASN A 222 -24.96 1.97 -27.72
N ASN A 223 -24.81 1.25 -26.61
CA ASN A 223 -24.72 -0.23 -26.53
C ASN A 223 -23.55 -0.86 -27.31
N GLY A 224 -22.65 -0.09 -27.90
CA GLY A 224 -21.48 -0.57 -28.64
C GLY A 224 -20.14 -0.11 -28.07
N ALA A 225 -20.17 0.85 -27.15
CA ALA A 225 -18.97 1.48 -26.64
C ALA A 225 -18.11 0.52 -25.81
N VAL A 226 -16.81 0.66 -25.99
CA VAL A 226 -15.77 0.02 -25.18
C VAL A 226 -15.13 1.05 -24.26
N SER A 227 -14.87 2.27 -24.78
CA SER A 227 -14.18 3.31 -24.00
C SER A 227 -14.57 4.70 -24.46
N TYR A 228 -15.57 5.31 -23.81
CA TYR A 228 -15.88 6.71 -24.07
C TYR A 228 -14.71 7.64 -23.71
N ARG A 229 -13.89 7.30 -22.73
CA ARG A 229 -12.68 8.04 -22.38
C ARG A 229 -11.71 8.17 -23.57
N ASN A 230 -11.57 7.13 -24.40
CA ASN A 230 -10.68 7.12 -25.56
C ASN A 230 -11.36 7.54 -26.88
N SER A 231 -12.63 7.94 -26.83
CA SER A 231 -13.42 8.40 -27.97
C SER A 231 -13.42 9.94 -28.09
N GLU A 232 -14.19 10.44 -29.03
CA GLU A 232 -14.48 11.85 -29.21
C GLU A 232 -15.25 12.47 -28.02
N CYS A 233 -15.91 11.65 -27.21
CA CYS A 233 -16.57 12.05 -25.97
C CYS A 233 -15.57 12.29 -24.83
N GLY A 234 -14.35 11.80 -24.95
CA GLY A 234 -13.30 11.89 -23.95
C GLY A 234 -12.56 13.22 -23.94
N TYR A 235 -11.53 13.27 -23.10
CA TYR A 235 -10.67 14.45 -22.98
C TYR A 235 -9.56 14.40 -24.04
N LYS A 236 -9.67 15.23 -25.07
CA LYS A 236 -8.71 15.32 -26.18
C LYS A 236 -8.63 16.76 -26.73
N ASN A 237 -7.65 16.99 -27.59
CA ASN A 237 -7.59 18.26 -28.32
C ASN A 237 -8.81 18.40 -29.23
N PRO A 238 -9.34 19.63 -29.40
CA PRO A 238 -10.49 19.92 -30.29
C PRO A 238 -10.24 19.57 -31.75
N ILE A 239 -8.97 19.53 -32.15
CA ILE A 239 -8.49 19.16 -33.48
C ILE A 239 -7.48 18.03 -33.36
N ASP A 240 -7.44 17.18 -34.38
CA ASP A 240 -6.43 16.12 -34.40
C ASP A 240 -5.03 16.70 -34.70
N LEU A 241 -4.07 16.38 -33.84
CA LEU A 241 -2.68 16.80 -33.94
C LEU A 241 -1.81 15.59 -34.21
N TYR A 242 -1.03 15.67 -35.26
CA TYR A 242 -0.15 14.57 -35.71
C TYR A 242 1.32 14.99 -35.63
N PRO A 243 2.01 14.79 -34.47
CA PRO A 243 3.44 15.06 -34.34
C PRO A 243 4.26 14.17 -35.26
N ASN A 244 5.41 14.66 -35.69
CA ASN A 244 6.37 13.85 -36.41
C ASN A 244 7.16 12.96 -35.47
N TYR A 245 6.95 11.65 -35.51
CA TYR A 245 7.65 10.67 -34.68
C TYR A 245 8.84 9.98 -35.40
N GLU A 246 9.32 10.51 -36.52
CA GLU A 246 10.48 9.96 -37.23
C GLU A 246 11.81 10.23 -36.49
N SER A 247 11.88 11.32 -35.71
CA SER A 247 13.00 11.65 -34.86
C SER A 247 12.57 12.52 -33.69
N VAL A 248 13.37 12.57 -32.62
CA VAL A 248 13.14 13.49 -31.47
C VAL A 248 13.10 14.93 -31.94
N LYS A 249 14.00 15.32 -32.89
CA LYS A 249 14.02 16.66 -33.44
C LYS A 249 12.73 16.97 -34.18
N GLY A 250 12.26 16.08 -35.06
CA GLY A 250 11.00 16.26 -35.80
C GLY A 250 9.80 16.33 -34.88
N TYR A 251 9.78 15.57 -33.78
CA TYR A 251 8.73 15.66 -32.75
C TYR A 251 8.73 17.05 -32.09
N VAL A 252 9.87 17.54 -31.65
CA VAL A 252 10.00 18.84 -30.98
C VAL A 252 9.61 19.99 -31.94
N GLU A 253 10.07 19.95 -33.19
CA GLU A 253 9.70 20.92 -34.23
C GLU A 253 8.17 20.94 -34.47
N SER A 254 7.53 19.77 -34.48
CA SER A 254 6.07 19.68 -34.60
C SER A 254 5.35 20.34 -33.42
N VAL A 255 5.84 20.12 -32.19
CA VAL A 255 5.24 20.73 -30.99
C VAL A 255 5.41 22.25 -30.99
N TYR A 256 6.59 22.77 -31.34
CA TYR A 256 6.78 24.22 -31.51
C TYR A 256 5.85 24.80 -32.55
N LYS A 257 5.71 24.14 -33.72
CA LYS A 257 4.77 24.56 -34.76
C LYS A 257 3.33 24.63 -34.24
N PHE A 258 2.86 23.61 -33.47
CA PHE A 258 1.51 23.66 -32.93
C PHE A 258 1.31 24.82 -31.93
N ILE A 259 2.35 25.19 -31.17
CA ILE A 259 2.33 26.35 -30.27
C ILE A 259 2.32 27.66 -31.07
N ASP A 260 3.18 27.79 -32.06
CA ASP A 260 3.30 29.00 -32.90
C ASP A 260 1.99 29.25 -33.71
N ASP A 261 1.37 28.18 -34.21
CA ASP A 261 0.10 28.21 -34.92
C ASP A 261 -1.11 28.39 -33.96
N LYS A 262 -0.87 28.50 -32.63
CA LYS A 262 -1.88 28.67 -31.58
C LYS A 262 -2.91 27.52 -31.50
N MET A 263 -2.53 26.33 -31.92
CA MET A 263 -3.33 25.10 -31.77
C MET A 263 -3.37 24.62 -30.33
N ILE A 264 -2.23 24.79 -29.62
CA ILE A 264 -2.05 24.51 -28.17
C ILE A 264 -1.27 25.66 -27.53
N ASP A 265 -1.49 25.92 -26.24
CA ASP A 265 -0.76 26.97 -25.50
C ASP A 265 0.60 26.49 -24.98
N SER A 266 0.77 25.20 -24.79
CA SER A 266 2.03 24.59 -24.33
C SER A 266 2.10 23.10 -24.72
N HIS A 267 3.28 22.52 -24.67
CA HIS A 267 3.49 21.07 -24.88
C HIS A 267 2.64 20.20 -23.96
N LYS A 268 2.25 20.70 -22.77
CA LYS A 268 1.40 19.99 -21.81
C LYS A 268 -0.01 19.72 -22.35
N GLU A 269 -0.46 20.55 -23.28
CA GLU A 269 -1.78 20.41 -23.91
C GLU A 269 -1.79 19.49 -25.13
N LEU A 270 -0.69 18.85 -25.47
CA LEU A 270 -0.68 17.82 -26.49
C LEU A 270 -1.21 16.50 -25.88
N TYR A 271 -2.50 16.24 -26.07
CA TYR A 271 -3.19 15.05 -25.53
C TYR A 271 -3.04 13.86 -26.46
N THR A 272 -1.90 13.18 -26.38
CA THR A 272 -1.62 11.96 -27.14
C THR A 272 -1.78 10.72 -26.25
N GLN A 273 -2.03 9.58 -26.88
CA GLN A 273 -2.25 8.29 -26.18
C GLN A 273 -0.95 7.67 -25.62
N ILE A 274 0.19 8.16 -26.09
CA ILE A 274 1.51 7.87 -25.58
C ILE A 274 2.35 9.14 -25.60
N ARG A 275 3.10 9.42 -24.52
CA ARG A 275 3.98 10.59 -24.43
C ARG A 275 5.42 10.16 -24.30
N LEU A 276 6.29 10.94 -24.94
CA LEU A 276 7.71 10.95 -24.64
C LEU A 276 7.91 11.66 -23.29
N LYS A 277 8.81 11.19 -22.46
CA LYS A 277 9.19 11.85 -21.20
C LYS A 277 10.68 12.23 -21.25
N ALA A 278 10.97 13.45 -20.83
CA ALA A 278 12.32 13.98 -20.77
C ALA A 278 12.98 13.71 -19.41
N TYR A 279 14.30 13.91 -19.33
CA TYR A 279 15.02 13.85 -18.06
C TYR A 279 14.73 15.05 -17.16
N ASP A 280 14.49 16.24 -17.75
CA ASP A 280 14.05 17.45 -17.05
C ASP A 280 12.68 17.90 -17.59
N ASN A 281 11.62 17.64 -16.83
CA ASN A 281 10.26 18.03 -17.19
C ASN A 281 10.01 19.55 -17.09
N ASN A 282 10.83 20.32 -16.39
CA ASN A 282 10.73 21.78 -16.35
C ASN A 282 11.20 22.42 -17.66
N LYS A 283 12.15 21.76 -18.33
CA LYS A 283 12.70 22.15 -19.65
C LYS A 283 12.44 21.06 -20.67
N PHE A 284 11.21 20.58 -20.75
CA PHE A 284 10.81 19.36 -21.45
C PHE A 284 11.36 19.26 -22.88
N LEU A 285 11.05 20.23 -23.75
CA LEU A 285 11.45 20.20 -25.17
C LEU A 285 12.97 20.35 -25.33
N GLU A 286 13.60 21.19 -24.51
CA GLU A 286 15.06 21.38 -24.52
C GLU A 286 15.79 20.11 -24.05
N SER A 287 15.28 19.48 -22.99
CA SER A 287 15.86 18.23 -22.45
C SER A 287 15.69 17.07 -23.43
N LEU A 288 14.55 16.96 -24.13
CA LEU A 288 14.39 15.99 -25.21
C LEU A 288 15.45 16.16 -26.31
N LEU A 289 15.69 17.41 -26.76
CA LEU A 289 16.74 17.69 -27.77
C LEU A 289 18.14 17.42 -27.26
N LYS A 290 18.44 17.74 -26.00
CA LYS A 290 19.76 17.62 -25.41
C LYS A 290 20.07 16.19 -24.96
N ASP A 291 19.14 15.57 -24.20
CA ASP A 291 19.39 14.36 -23.44
C ASP A 291 18.65 13.12 -24.03
N GLY A 292 17.68 13.34 -24.93
CA GLY A 292 16.85 12.31 -25.55
C GLY A 292 15.67 11.86 -24.68
N ILE A 293 15.10 10.72 -25.04
CA ILE A 293 13.93 10.13 -24.38
C ILE A 293 14.39 9.39 -23.11
N ASN A 294 13.80 9.74 -21.97
CA ASN A 294 14.05 9.06 -20.70
C ASN A 294 13.17 7.81 -20.55
N TYR A 295 11.85 7.97 -20.73
CA TYR A 295 10.88 6.87 -20.67
C TYR A 295 9.63 7.21 -21.49
N LEU A 296 8.70 6.25 -21.60
CA LEU A 296 7.41 6.41 -22.26
C LEU A 296 6.26 6.32 -21.27
N GLU A 297 5.20 7.08 -21.52
CA GLU A 297 3.97 7.10 -20.74
C GLU A 297 2.78 6.71 -21.63
N ILE A 298 2.18 5.54 -21.39
CA ILE A 298 0.92 5.11 -22.01
C ILE A 298 -0.25 5.70 -21.20
N ARG A 299 -1.19 6.37 -21.88
CA ARG A 299 -2.28 7.13 -21.26
C ARG A 299 -3.69 6.64 -21.61
N SER A 300 -3.82 5.64 -22.46
CA SER A 300 -5.11 5.16 -22.99
C SER A 300 -5.78 4.10 -22.12
N ILE A 301 -5.31 3.83 -20.91
CA ILE A 301 -5.83 2.76 -20.06
C ILE A 301 -6.99 3.28 -19.21
N ASP A 302 -8.17 2.65 -19.36
CA ASP A 302 -9.33 2.92 -18.52
C ASP A 302 -9.15 2.34 -17.11
N ILE A 303 -9.83 2.94 -16.13
CA ILE A 303 -9.99 2.33 -14.82
C ILE A 303 -10.92 1.12 -14.95
N ASN A 304 -10.41 -0.05 -14.62
CA ASN A 304 -11.19 -1.28 -14.53
C ASN A 304 -11.96 -1.33 -13.21
N PRO A 305 -13.30 -1.21 -13.21
CA PRO A 305 -14.08 -1.16 -11.98
C PRO A 305 -14.08 -2.47 -11.18
N PHE A 306 -13.71 -3.59 -11.79
CA PHE A 306 -13.65 -4.89 -11.14
C PHE A 306 -12.33 -5.17 -10.40
N ASN A 307 -11.40 -4.22 -10.45
CA ASN A 307 -10.16 -4.27 -9.69
C ASN A 307 -10.05 -3.05 -8.75
N LYS A 308 -9.73 -3.29 -7.50
CA LYS A 308 -9.63 -2.25 -6.45
C LYS A 308 -8.75 -1.07 -6.88
N VAL A 309 -7.59 -1.36 -7.46
CA VAL A 309 -6.65 -0.34 -7.92
C VAL A 309 -6.87 0.09 -9.38
N GLY A 310 -7.95 -0.36 -10.01
CA GLY A 310 -8.34 0.05 -11.35
C GLY A 310 -7.61 -0.67 -12.49
N ILE A 311 -6.69 -1.57 -12.19
CA ILE A 311 -5.97 -2.41 -13.16
C ILE A 311 -5.53 -3.69 -12.46
N SER A 312 -5.53 -4.83 -13.15
CA SER A 312 -5.04 -6.08 -12.59
C SER A 312 -3.54 -6.28 -12.87
N LEU A 313 -2.89 -7.12 -12.07
CA LEU A 313 -1.50 -7.52 -12.34
C LEU A 313 -1.37 -8.26 -13.68
N GLU A 314 -2.41 -9.01 -14.09
CA GLU A 314 -2.48 -9.68 -15.37
C GLU A 314 -2.53 -8.67 -16.52
N ASP A 315 -3.36 -7.61 -16.41
CA ASP A 315 -3.41 -6.52 -17.39
C ASP A 315 -2.07 -5.80 -17.51
N LEU A 316 -1.40 -5.51 -16.40
CA LEU A 316 -0.06 -4.91 -16.40
C LEU A 316 0.97 -5.79 -17.12
N ASN A 317 0.97 -7.09 -16.83
CA ASN A 317 1.82 -8.04 -17.54
C ASN A 317 1.52 -8.10 -19.05
N PHE A 318 0.23 -8.05 -19.44
CA PHE A 318 -0.14 -7.99 -20.85
C PHE A 318 0.37 -6.71 -21.52
N ILE A 319 0.23 -5.54 -20.88
CA ILE A 319 0.77 -4.28 -21.40
C ILE A 319 2.28 -4.37 -21.61
N ASN A 320 3.01 -4.94 -20.65
CA ASN A 320 4.45 -5.11 -20.78
C ASN A 320 4.84 -6.04 -21.92
N LEU A 321 4.15 -7.19 -22.07
CA LEU A 321 4.32 -8.07 -23.21
C LEU A 321 4.01 -7.38 -24.53
N PHE A 322 2.98 -6.56 -24.55
CA PHE A 322 2.61 -5.76 -25.72
C PHE A 322 3.69 -4.73 -26.08
N THR A 323 4.27 -4.01 -25.10
CA THR A 323 5.37 -3.08 -25.37
C THR A 323 6.60 -3.79 -25.93
N LEU A 324 6.92 -4.98 -25.43
CA LEU A 324 8.01 -5.80 -25.96
C LEU A 324 7.71 -6.30 -27.40
N TYR A 325 6.45 -6.69 -27.65
CA TYR A 325 5.99 -7.02 -28.99
C TYR A 325 6.16 -5.84 -29.95
N LEU A 326 5.77 -4.63 -29.54
CA LEU A 326 5.90 -3.43 -30.36
C LEU A 326 7.36 -3.07 -30.67
N LEU A 327 8.29 -3.38 -29.77
CA LEU A 327 9.72 -3.24 -30.02
C LEU A 327 10.21 -4.23 -31.12
N THR A 328 9.70 -5.47 -31.11
CA THR A 328 10.10 -6.50 -32.06
C THR A 328 9.37 -6.40 -33.40
N LYS A 329 8.18 -5.80 -33.44
CA LYS A 329 7.33 -5.70 -34.61
C LYS A 329 7.97 -4.87 -35.73
N GLU A 330 7.95 -5.39 -36.95
CA GLU A 330 8.34 -4.62 -38.12
C GLU A 330 7.34 -3.50 -38.39
N GLU A 331 7.86 -2.36 -38.81
CA GLU A 331 7.04 -1.18 -39.09
C GLU A 331 6.51 -1.23 -40.53
N SER A 332 5.35 -0.59 -40.73
CA SER A 332 4.77 -0.36 -42.04
C SER A 332 5.23 1.01 -42.56
N ASP A 333 5.46 1.11 -43.85
CA ASP A 333 5.80 2.31 -44.59
C ASP A 333 4.56 3.10 -45.11
N TYR A 334 3.36 2.70 -44.67
CA TYR A 334 2.10 3.36 -45.05
C TYR A 334 2.06 4.80 -44.53
N LYS A 335 1.88 5.77 -45.44
CA LYS A 335 2.07 7.20 -45.13
C LYS A 335 0.98 7.79 -44.24
N SER A 336 -0.29 7.48 -44.49
CA SER A 336 -1.44 8.00 -43.71
C SER A 336 -1.73 7.16 -42.44
N TRP A 337 -0.70 6.60 -41.83
CA TRP A 337 -0.86 5.68 -40.71
C TRP A 337 -1.42 6.35 -39.44
N GLN A 338 -1.12 7.64 -39.18
CA GLN A 338 -1.61 8.32 -37.98
C GLN A 338 -3.11 8.56 -38.03
N GLU A 339 -3.62 9.00 -39.20
CA GLU A 339 -5.04 9.20 -39.45
C GLU A 339 -5.79 7.88 -39.39
N GLU A 340 -5.25 6.82 -40.02
CA GLU A 340 -5.80 5.46 -39.97
C GLU A 340 -5.87 4.94 -38.52
N ALA A 341 -4.81 5.13 -37.74
CA ALA A 341 -4.74 4.72 -36.35
C ALA A 341 -5.75 5.48 -35.47
N GLN A 342 -5.93 6.77 -35.71
CA GLN A 342 -6.93 7.59 -34.98
C GLN A 342 -8.36 7.13 -35.33
N ASN A 343 -8.63 6.84 -36.59
CA ASN A 343 -9.93 6.33 -37.03
C ASN A 343 -10.22 4.94 -36.38
N ASN A 344 -9.26 4.03 -36.40
CA ASN A 344 -9.39 2.72 -35.75
C ASN A 344 -9.66 2.84 -34.27
N GLN A 345 -8.98 3.75 -33.57
CA GLN A 345 -9.23 4.04 -32.16
C GLN A 345 -10.68 4.50 -31.95
N ASN A 346 -11.17 5.44 -32.75
CA ASN A 346 -12.54 5.96 -32.62
C ASN A 346 -13.58 4.87 -32.87
N ILE A 347 -13.39 4.04 -33.93
CA ILE A 347 -14.27 2.93 -34.23
C ILE A 347 -14.35 1.95 -33.03
N ILE A 348 -13.20 1.56 -32.49
CA ILE A 348 -13.16 0.62 -31.37
C ILE A 348 -13.75 1.27 -30.09
N SER A 349 -13.42 2.49 -29.82
CA SER A 349 -13.88 3.14 -28.59
C SER A 349 -15.40 3.25 -28.53
N ILE A 350 -16.05 3.53 -29.66
CA ILE A 350 -17.51 3.77 -29.74
C ILE A 350 -18.30 2.53 -30.11
N TYR A 351 -17.74 1.64 -30.95
CA TYR A 351 -18.47 0.51 -31.55
C TYR A 351 -17.78 -0.85 -31.30
N GLY A 352 -16.74 -0.89 -30.47
CA GLY A 352 -15.90 -2.07 -30.33
C GLY A 352 -16.59 -3.33 -29.78
N GLN A 353 -17.74 -3.21 -29.10
CA GLN A 353 -18.54 -4.37 -28.69
C GLN A 353 -19.35 -4.97 -29.84
N MET A 354 -19.46 -4.27 -30.98
CA MET A 354 -20.12 -4.72 -32.19
C MET A 354 -19.12 -5.38 -33.14
N ASP A 355 -19.66 -6.00 -34.18
CA ASP A 355 -18.85 -6.50 -35.31
C ASP A 355 -18.45 -5.30 -36.18
N VAL A 356 -17.18 -4.88 -36.05
CA VAL A 356 -16.64 -3.74 -36.78
C VAL A 356 -15.47 -4.12 -37.65
N VAL A 357 -15.30 -3.38 -38.73
CA VAL A 357 -14.12 -3.43 -39.59
C VAL A 357 -13.19 -2.25 -39.27
N LEU A 358 -11.90 -2.55 -39.31
CA LEU A 358 -10.81 -1.60 -39.12
C LEU A 358 -10.03 -1.41 -40.42
N TYR A 359 -9.09 -0.47 -40.37
CA TYR A 359 -8.23 -0.21 -41.54
C TYR A 359 -6.78 -0.59 -41.21
N LYS A 360 -6.13 -1.33 -42.12
CA LYS A 360 -4.74 -1.73 -42.01
C LYS A 360 -4.04 -1.44 -43.33
N ASN A 361 -3.18 -0.43 -43.36
CA ASN A 361 -2.47 0.04 -44.55
C ASN A 361 -3.44 0.33 -45.72
N GLY A 362 -4.50 1.08 -45.43
CA GLY A 362 -5.53 1.47 -46.43
C GLY A 362 -6.52 0.36 -46.83
N LYS A 363 -6.44 -0.82 -46.22
CA LYS A 363 -7.36 -1.94 -46.49
C LYS A 363 -8.21 -2.28 -45.31
N THR A 364 -9.44 -2.69 -45.53
CA THR A 364 -10.34 -3.13 -44.46
C THR A 364 -9.96 -4.52 -43.95
N ILE A 365 -10.12 -4.72 -42.65
CA ILE A 365 -9.91 -5.98 -41.94
C ILE A 365 -10.90 -6.10 -40.78
N SER A 366 -11.42 -7.28 -40.51
CA SER A 366 -12.27 -7.47 -39.33
C SER A 366 -11.44 -7.29 -38.02
N LYS A 367 -12.04 -6.67 -37.02
CA LYS A 367 -11.45 -6.52 -35.67
C LYS A 367 -10.91 -7.82 -35.13
N GLU A 368 -11.72 -8.89 -35.17
CA GLU A 368 -11.37 -10.22 -34.67
C GLU A 368 -10.16 -10.80 -35.39
N SER A 369 -10.19 -10.85 -36.73
CA SER A 369 -9.09 -11.42 -37.52
C SER A 369 -7.77 -10.71 -37.27
N TRP A 370 -7.80 -9.38 -37.12
CA TRP A 370 -6.58 -8.61 -36.88
C TRP A 370 -6.09 -8.77 -35.43
N ALA A 371 -7.00 -8.77 -34.42
CA ALA A 371 -6.65 -9.04 -33.05
C ALA A 371 -6.01 -10.43 -32.87
N LEU A 372 -6.63 -11.48 -33.45
CA LEU A 372 -6.06 -12.81 -33.35
C LEU A 372 -4.70 -12.92 -34.06
N SER A 373 -4.49 -12.23 -35.20
CA SER A 373 -3.17 -12.16 -35.83
C SER A 373 -2.12 -11.56 -34.89
N ILE A 374 -2.43 -10.44 -34.22
CA ILE A 374 -1.51 -9.78 -33.27
C ILE A 374 -1.20 -10.69 -32.08
N LEU A 375 -2.23 -11.27 -31.45
CA LEU A 375 -2.05 -12.11 -30.27
C LEU A 375 -1.31 -13.41 -30.57
N ASN A 376 -1.50 -14.00 -31.76
CA ASN A 376 -0.71 -15.15 -32.21
C ASN A 376 0.76 -14.79 -32.46
N GLU A 377 1.05 -13.61 -33.03
CA GLU A 377 2.42 -13.11 -33.14
C GLU A 377 3.06 -12.88 -31.76
N MET A 378 2.28 -12.41 -30.77
CA MET A 378 2.74 -12.30 -29.39
C MET A 378 3.01 -13.66 -28.74
N LEU A 379 2.20 -14.70 -29.03
CA LEU A 379 2.48 -16.08 -28.59
C LEU A 379 3.79 -16.62 -29.19
N ASP A 380 4.04 -16.39 -30.49
CA ASP A 380 5.30 -16.76 -31.13
C ASP A 380 6.49 -16.04 -30.48
N MET A 381 6.39 -14.75 -30.27
CA MET A 381 7.40 -13.96 -29.54
C MET A 381 7.63 -14.51 -28.11
N ASN A 382 6.56 -14.76 -27.35
CA ASN A 382 6.64 -15.32 -26.00
C ASN A 382 7.39 -16.66 -25.98
N SER A 383 7.10 -17.52 -26.94
CA SER A 383 7.75 -18.83 -27.11
C SER A 383 9.23 -18.67 -27.47
N LYS A 384 9.55 -17.88 -28.51
CA LYS A 384 10.92 -17.65 -28.98
C LYS A 384 11.82 -17.02 -27.91
N LEU A 385 11.28 -16.10 -27.14
CA LEU A 385 12.01 -15.41 -26.08
C LEU A 385 11.96 -16.15 -24.72
N SER A 386 11.21 -17.24 -24.61
CA SER A 386 11.04 -18.05 -23.38
C SER A 386 10.56 -17.21 -22.19
N LEU A 387 9.50 -16.40 -22.37
CA LEU A 387 9.01 -15.47 -21.36
C LEU A 387 8.08 -16.12 -20.32
N GLY A 388 7.50 -17.31 -20.62
CA GLY A 388 6.65 -18.04 -19.69
C GLY A 388 5.29 -17.36 -19.38
N LYS A 389 4.78 -16.51 -20.29
CA LYS A 389 3.55 -15.72 -20.10
C LYS A 389 2.44 -16.12 -21.09
N GLU A 390 2.42 -17.37 -21.55
CA GLU A 390 1.46 -17.86 -22.53
C GLU A 390 0.00 -17.72 -22.06
N ASP A 391 -0.27 -18.04 -20.79
CA ASP A 391 -1.63 -18.03 -20.24
C ASP A 391 -2.25 -16.62 -20.29
N ILE A 392 -1.46 -15.57 -20.06
CA ILE A 392 -1.92 -14.18 -20.15
C ILE A 392 -2.37 -13.85 -21.57
N ILE A 393 -1.59 -14.24 -22.58
CA ILE A 393 -1.93 -13.96 -23.99
C ILE A 393 -3.15 -14.79 -24.41
N ARG A 394 -3.26 -16.05 -23.96
CA ARG A 394 -4.43 -16.89 -24.21
C ARG A 394 -5.70 -16.33 -23.58
N GLY A 395 -5.63 -15.82 -22.35
CA GLY A 395 -6.76 -15.11 -21.72
C GLY A 395 -7.24 -13.90 -22.54
N MET A 396 -6.32 -13.18 -23.21
CA MET A 396 -6.71 -12.10 -24.12
C MET A 396 -7.31 -12.62 -25.43
N ILE A 397 -6.86 -13.77 -25.95
CA ILE A 397 -7.48 -14.43 -27.09
C ILE A 397 -8.91 -14.85 -26.77
N GLU A 398 -9.15 -15.40 -25.59
CA GLU A 398 -10.51 -15.75 -25.14
C GLU A 398 -11.45 -14.54 -25.13
N LYS A 399 -10.98 -13.36 -24.69
CA LYS A 399 -11.77 -12.10 -24.74
C LYS A 399 -12.06 -11.64 -26.16
N ILE A 400 -11.25 -12.00 -27.17
CA ILE A 400 -11.54 -11.72 -28.58
C ILE A 400 -12.62 -12.66 -29.11
N VAL A 401 -12.56 -13.94 -28.76
CA VAL A 401 -13.49 -14.97 -29.21
C VAL A 401 -14.86 -14.86 -28.54
N ASP A 402 -14.86 -14.54 -27.23
CA ASP A 402 -16.08 -14.29 -26.46
C ASP A 402 -16.02 -12.91 -25.82
N ASN A 403 -16.73 -11.95 -26.44
CA ASN A 403 -16.78 -10.57 -25.96
C ASN A 403 -17.40 -10.43 -24.56
N LYS A 404 -18.17 -11.42 -24.08
CA LYS A 404 -18.74 -11.42 -22.72
C LYS A 404 -17.67 -11.43 -21.63
N LEU A 405 -16.47 -11.88 -21.94
CA LEU A 405 -15.33 -11.88 -21.04
C LEU A 405 -14.65 -10.49 -20.91
N THR A 406 -14.95 -9.55 -21.82
CA THR A 406 -14.38 -8.21 -21.80
C THR A 406 -14.92 -7.39 -20.63
N TYR A 407 -14.11 -6.47 -20.15
CA TYR A 407 -14.56 -5.51 -19.11
C TYR A 407 -15.72 -4.66 -19.61
N ALA A 408 -15.67 -4.22 -20.87
CA ALA A 408 -16.71 -3.42 -21.49
C ALA A 408 -18.09 -4.10 -21.43
N TYR A 409 -18.18 -5.37 -21.83
CA TYR A 409 -19.44 -6.12 -21.76
C TYR A 409 -19.93 -6.25 -20.30
N ARG A 410 -19.05 -6.65 -19.39
CA ARG A 410 -19.38 -6.87 -17.99
C ARG A 410 -19.85 -5.59 -17.29
N VAL A 411 -19.23 -4.44 -17.58
CA VAL A 411 -19.65 -3.12 -17.08
C VAL A 411 -21.03 -2.76 -17.63
N SER A 412 -21.26 -2.95 -18.94
CA SER A 412 -22.55 -2.67 -19.55
C SER A 412 -23.67 -3.47 -18.91
N GLU A 413 -23.49 -4.76 -18.69
CA GLU A 413 -24.49 -5.61 -18.04
C GLU A 413 -24.70 -5.23 -16.56
N MET A 414 -23.66 -4.95 -15.83
CA MET A 414 -23.74 -4.48 -14.44
C MET A 414 -24.55 -3.17 -14.31
N VAL A 415 -24.31 -2.23 -15.24
CA VAL A 415 -25.03 -0.94 -15.25
C VAL A 415 -26.50 -1.13 -15.66
N LYS A 416 -26.78 -1.97 -16.66
CA LYS A 416 -28.18 -2.29 -17.06
C LYS A 416 -28.96 -2.89 -15.91
N GLU A 417 -28.34 -3.77 -15.13
CA GLU A 417 -28.99 -4.44 -13.98
C GLU A 417 -29.24 -3.48 -12.82
N LYS A 418 -28.27 -2.63 -12.45
CA LYS A 418 -28.28 -1.91 -11.16
C LYS A 418 -28.35 -0.38 -11.29
N GLY A 419 -28.06 0.19 -12.45
CA GLY A 419 -27.82 1.62 -12.68
C GLY A 419 -26.35 1.98 -12.56
N PHE A 420 -25.98 3.15 -13.11
CA PHE A 420 -24.59 3.59 -13.20
C PHE A 420 -24.01 3.93 -11.82
N ILE A 421 -24.68 4.81 -11.07
CA ILE A 421 -24.19 5.24 -9.75
C ILE A 421 -24.19 4.07 -8.76
N LYS A 422 -25.32 3.36 -8.66
CA LYS A 422 -25.47 2.31 -7.66
C LYS A 422 -24.44 1.19 -7.82
N SER A 423 -24.22 0.72 -9.05
CA SER A 423 -23.30 -0.40 -9.30
C SER A 423 -21.85 -0.06 -8.95
N HIS A 424 -21.40 1.15 -9.30
CA HIS A 424 -20.04 1.57 -9.02
C HIS A 424 -19.83 1.95 -7.53
N LEU A 425 -20.86 2.52 -6.89
CA LEU A 425 -20.82 2.82 -5.46
C LEU A 425 -20.76 1.56 -4.59
N GLU A 426 -21.46 0.49 -4.99
CA GLU A 426 -21.34 -0.83 -4.33
C GLU A 426 -19.90 -1.36 -4.39
N LEU A 427 -19.22 -1.19 -5.53
CA LEU A 427 -17.80 -1.56 -5.66
C LEU A 427 -16.88 -0.67 -4.81
N SER A 428 -17.13 0.65 -4.79
CA SER A 428 -16.38 1.58 -3.93
C SER A 428 -16.46 1.21 -2.45
N ARG A 429 -17.66 0.89 -1.96
CA ARG A 429 -17.88 0.44 -0.58
C ARG A 429 -17.16 -0.88 -0.29
N LYS A 430 -17.27 -1.84 -1.20
CA LYS A 430 -16.54 -3.11 -1.11
C LYS A 430 -15.03 -2.88 -0.97
N TYR A 431 -14.47 -2.00 -1.76
CA TYR A 431 -13.02 -1.71 -1.73
C TYR A 431 -12.59 -0.96 -0.47
N MET A 432 -13.45 -0.09 0.07
CA MET A 432 -13.25 0.53 1.38
C MET A 432 -13.24 -0.54 2.50
N ASP A 433 -14.19 -1.48 2.48
CA ASP A 433 -14.23 -2.59 3.44
C ASP A 433 -12.99 -3.48 3.36
N GLU A 434 -12.49 -3.74 2.15
CA GLU A 434 -11.24 -4.48 1.94
C GLU A 434 -10.04 -3.72 2.51
N ALA A 435 -9.95 -2.41 2.27
CA ALA A 435 -8.91 -1.54 2.81
C ALA A 435 -8.94 -1.54 4.35
N TYR A 436 -10.14 -1.43 4.95
CA TYR A 436 -10.29 -1.46 6.40
C TYR A 436 -9.89 -2.80 7.02
N LYS A 437 -10.28 -3.92 6.41
CA LYS A 437 -9.87 -5.27 6.86
C LYS A 437 -8.36 -5.48 6.83
N ASN A 438 -7.68 -4.85 5.88
CA ASN A 438 -6.23 -4.96 5.67
C ASN A 438 -5.45 -3.74 6.16
N ARG A 439 -6.04 -2.86 6.99
CA ARG A 439 -5.50 -1.56 7.37
C ARG A 439 -4.12 -1.57 8.02
N PHE A 440 -3.72 -2.71 8.56
CA PHE A 440 -2.40 -2.92 9.17
C PHE A 440 -1.33 -3.41 8.17
N LYS A 441 -1.71 -3.83 6.96
CA LYS A 441 -0.79 -4.38 5.93
C LYS A 441 -0.18 -3.30 5.07
N LEU A 442 1.03 -3.57 4.59
CA LEU A 442 1.69 -2.86 3.50
C LEU A 442 2.03 -3.89 2.42
N TYR A 443 1.31 -3.87 1.29
CA TYR A 443 1.47 -4.85 0.21
C TYR A 443 2.86 -4.79 -0.41
N GLY A 444 3.45 -5.97 -0.66
CA GLY A 444 4.81 -6.11 -1.16
C GLY A 444 5.90 -6.09 -0.07
N TYR A 445 5.47 -5.90 1.20
CA TYR A 445 6.35 -5.84 2.37
C TYR A 445 5.91 -6.78 3.49
N GLU A 446 5.09 -7.80 3.17
CA GLU A 446 4.50 -8.73 4.14
C GLU A 446 5.54 -9.69 4.77
N ASP A 447 6.76 -9.69 4.27
CA ASP A 447 7.91 -10.38 4.84
C ASP A 447 8.61 -9.59 5.96
N LEU A 448 8.38 -8.26 6.03
CA LEU A 448 8.88 -7.43 7.12
C LEU A 448 8.03 -7.59 8.38
N GLU A 449 8.61 -7.30 9.54
CA GLU A 449 7.88 -7.23 10.79
C GLU A 449 6.73 -6.21 10.70
N LEU A 450 5.60 -6.54 11.30
CA LEU A 450 4.39 -5.71 11.19
C LEU A 450 4.60 -4.29 11.74
N SER A 451 5.40 -4.14 12.79
CA SER A 451 5.76 -2.81 13.33
C SER A 451 6.48 -1.95 12.28
N THR A 452 7.39 -2.55 11.51
CA THR A 452 8.11 -1.87 10.41
C THR A 452 7.14 -1.48 9.31
N GLN A 453 6.23 -2.38 8.90
CA GLN A 453 5.20 -2.09 7.90
C GLN A 453 4.31 -0.90 8.32
N ILE A 454 3.90 -0.85 9.58
CA ILE A 454 3.04 0.23 10.13
C ILE A 454 3.77 1.58 10.08
N LEU A 455 5.05 1.62 10.48
CA LEU A 455 5.85 2.84 10.39
C LEU A 455 6.02 3.30 8.93
N MET A 456 6.35 2.38 8.03
CA MET A 456 6.47 2.67 6.60
C MET A 456 5.15 3.20 6.02
N LYS A 457 4.03 2.60 6.38
CA LYS A 457 2.69 2.99 5.92
C LYS A 457 2.35 4.42 6.34
N ASP A 458 2.60 4.79 7.58
CA ASP A 458 2.37 6.16 8.07
C ASP A 458 3.34 7.16 7.45
N ALA A 459 4.60 6.77 7.23
CA ALA A 459 5.58 7.57 6.50
C ALA A 459 5.12 7.87 5.06
N ILE A 460 4.65 6.84 4.32
CA ILE A 460 4.09 7.00 2.97
C ILE A 460 2.86 7.92 3.00
N ARG A 461 1.98 7.76 3.97
CA ARG A 461 0.79 8.60 4.17
C ARG A 461 1.14 10.09 4.28
N ARG A 462 2.31 10.42 4.85
CA ARG A 462 2.78 11.80 5.08
C ARG A 462 3.82 12.27 4.06
N GLY A 463 3.93 11.59 2.93
CA GLY A 463 4.84 11.98 1.86
C GLY A 463 6.32 11.78 2.17
N ILE A 464 6.66 10.98 3.17
CA ILE A 464 8.04 10.58 3.46
C ILE A 464 8.40 9.42 2.54
N LYS A 465 9.51 9.54 1.82
CA LYS A 465 10.05 8.47 0.98
C LYS A 465 10.64 7.37 1.85
N VAL A 466 10.30 6.13 1.52
CA VAL A 466 10.73 4.94 2.26
C VAL A 466 11.53 4.03 1.33
N GLU A 467 12.67 3.56 1.81
CA GLU A 467 13.50 2.57 1.12
C GLU A 467 13.85 1.45 2.10
N VAL A 468 13.72 0.20 1.66
CA VAL A 468 14.16 -0.95 2.44
C VAL A 468 15.61 -1.25 2.09
N LEU A 469 16.49 -1.09 3.06
CA LEU A 469 17.94 -1.31 2.91
C LEU A 469 18.30 -2.79 3.11
N ASP A 470 17.67 -3.44 4.09
CA ASP A 470 17.81 -4.87 4.35
C ASP A 470 16.47 -5.46 4.83
N ARG A 471 15.89 -6.33 4.01
CA ARG A 471 14.57 -6.96 4.32
C ARG A 471 14.67 -7.94 5.48
N SER A 472 15.75 -8.72 5.55
CA SER A 472 15.93 -9.75 6.59
C SER A 472 16.10 -9.13 7.98
N GLU A 473 16.74 -7.97 8.04
CA GLU A 473 17.03 -7.23 9.28
C GLU A 473 15.97 -6.15 9.59
N ASN A 474 14.95 -5.98 8.75
CA ASN A 474 13.95 -4.91 8.87
C ASN A 474 14.58 -3.51 8.95
N PHE A 475 15.62 -3.29 8.13
CA PHE A 475 16.35 -2.03 8.09
C PHE A 475 15.80 -1.15 6.96
N ILE A 476 15.37 0.07 7.31
CA ILE A 476 14.78 1.02 6.35
C ILE A 476 15.46 2.38 6.46
N SER A 477 15.39 3.15 5.38
CA SER A 477 15.64 4.59 5.40
C SER A 477 14.33 5.35 5.18
N LEU A 478 14.17 6.45 5.90
CA LEU A 478 13.09 7.42 5.76
C LEU A 478 13.71 8.73 5.28
N LYS A 479 13.14 9.32 4.22
CA LYS A 479 13.69 10.56 3.64
C LYS A 479 12.59 11.55 3.28
N LYS A 480 12.76 12.80 3.74
CA LYS A 480 11.93 13.94 3.34
C LYS A 480 12.84 15.16 3.16
N ASP A 481 12.84 15.72 1.97
CA ASP A 481 13.79 16.77 1.56
C ASP A 481 15.26 16.31 1.80
N ASP A 482 16.02 17.05 2.60
CA ASP A 482 17.42 16.72 2.95
C ASP A 482 17.53 15.92 4.26
N HIS A 483 16.39 15.69 4.97
CA HIS A 483 16.38 14.93 6.21
C HIS A 483 16.29 13.43 5.94
N ILE A 484 17.24 12.66 6.51
CA ILE A 484 17.30 11.20 6.37
C ILE A 484 17.46 10.57 7.75
N GLU A 485 16.66 9.56 8.04
CA GLU A 485 16.77 8.72 9.22
C GLU A 485 16.86 7.25 8.83
N TYR A 486 17.68 6.50 9.56
CA TYR A 486 17.81 5.06 9.44
C TYR A 486 17.14 4.40 10.63
N VAL A 487 16.23 3.47 10.35
CA VAL A 487 15.41 2.82 11.38
C VAL A 487 15.47 1.31 11.21
N LYS A 488 15.64 0.59 12.33
CA LYS A 488 15.54 -0.87 12.39
C LYS A 488 14.35 -1.29 13.25
N GLN A 489 13.49 -2.17 12.72
CA GLN A 489 12.35 -2.74 13.46
C GLN A 489 11.42 -1.68 14.07
N ALA A 490 11.18 -0.59 13.35
CA ALA A 490 10.34 0.56 13.71
C ALA A 490 10.80 1.41 14.91
N THR A 491 11.42 0.84 15.92
CA THR A 491 11.68 1.50 17.20
C THR A 491 13.17 1.68 17.53
N LYS A 492 14.07 1.05 16.80
CA LYS A 492 15.52 1.27 16.92
C LYS A 492 15.93 2.39 15.96
N THR A 493 16.19 3.57 16.52
CA THR A 493 16.39 4.83 15.81
C THR A 493 17.66 5.53 16.21
N SER A 494 17.97 6.65 15.57
CA SER A 494 19.10 7.53 15.95
C SER A 494 18.93 8.21 17.29
N LYS A 495 17.71 8.17 17.88
CA LYS A 495 17.39 8.87 19.13
C LYS A 495 17.88 8.15 20.38
N ASP A 496 18.03 6.84 20.30
CA ASP A 496 18.55 6.03 21.40
C ASP A 496 20.04 5.73 21.20
N SER A 497 20.84 5.94 22.27
CA SER A 497 22.25 5.60 22.23
C SER A 497 22.47 4.09 22.35
N TYR A 498 23.58 3.60 21.83
CA TYR A 498 23.94 2.18 21.97
C TYR A 498 24.00 1.74 23.44
N ILE A 499 24.51 2.59 24.34
CA ILE A 499 24.59 2.25 25.77
C ILE A 499 23.21 2.20 26.42
N THR A 500 22.24 3.01 25.97
CA THR A 500 20.84 2.98 26.40
C THR A 500 20.23 1.60 26.15
N VAL A 501 20.45 1.05 24.95
CA VAL A 501 19.96 -0.29 24.59
C VAL A 501 20.57 -1.36 25.51
N LEU A 502 21.89 -1.33 25.72
CA LEU A 502 22.59 -2.28 26.60
C LEU A 502 22.12 -2.18 28.07
N MET A 503 21.80 -0.96 28.54
CA MET A 503 21.23 -0.78 29.88
C MET A 503 19.87 -1.45 30.00
N MET A 504 18.98 -1.29 29.00
CA MET A 504 17.65 -1.91 29.01
C MET A 504 17.67 -3.43 28.85
N GLU A 505 18.66 -3.98 28.14
CA GLU A 505 18.88 -5.44 28.05
C GLU A 505 19.26 -6.06 29.40
N ASN A 506 19.94 -5.30 30.24
CA ASN A 506 20.41 -5.79 31.54
C ASN A 506 19.42 -5.40 32.65
N LYS A 507 18.53 -6.33 33.02
CA LYS A 507 17.47 -6.12 34.01
C LYS A 507 17.99 -5.63 35.38
N VAL A 508 19.19 -6.03 35.79
CA VAL A 508 19.79 -5.61 37.06
C VAL A 508 20.27 -4.17 36.97
N VAL A 509 20.99 -3.82 35.92
CA VAL A 509 21.45 -2.44 35.67
C VAL A 509 20.27 -1.49 35.58
N THR A 510 19.23 -1.84 34.80
CA THR A 510 18.01 -1.04 34.70
C THR A 510 17.39 -0.78 36.05
N LYS A 511 17.16 -1.82 36.86
CA LYS A 511 16.54 -1.69 38.18
C LYS A 511 17.37 -0.82 39.15
N LYS A 512 18.70 -0.99 39.13
CA LYS A 512 19.59 -0.19 39.92
C LYS A 512 19.49 1.31 39.56
N ILE A 513 19.49 1.63 38.28
CA ILE A 513 19.36 3.02 37.82
C ILE A 513 17.99 3.61 38.19
N LEU A 514 16.91 2.82 38.08
CA LEU A 514 15.57 3.24 38.45
C LEU A 514 15.47 3.51 39.98
N ASP A 515 15.99 2.58 40.79
CA ASP A 515 16.01 2.70 42.25
C ASP A 515 16.83 3.94 42.72
N ASP A 516 18.01 4.16 42.14
CA ASP A 516 18.85 5.35 42.37
C ASP A 516 18.12 6.67 42.04
N LYS A 517 17.12 6.65 41.16
CA LYS A 517 16.24 7.78 40.80
C LYS A 517 14.96 7.84 41.66
N GLY A 518 14.79 6.90 42.61
CA GLY A 518 13.60 6.85 43.46
C GLY A 518 12.37 6.24 42.76
N ILE A 519 12.55 5.59 41.64
CA ILE A 519 11.47 4.88 40.91
C ILE A 519 11.38 3.48 41.47
N ARG A 520 10.19 3.09 41.94
CA ARG A 520 9.97 1.79 42.58
C ARG A 520 10.13 0.62 41.61
N VAL A 521 10.99 -0.30 42.00
CA VAL A 521 11.23 -1.61 41.32
C VAL A 521 11.09 -2.76 42.31
N PRO A 522 10.83 -4.02 41.92
CA PRO A 522 10.82 -5.16 42.81
C PRO A 522 12.16 -5.35 43.51
N ARG A 523 12.12 -5.49 44.82
CA ARG A 523 13.31 -5.78 45.63
C ARG A 523 13.67 -7.27 45.51
N GLY A 524 14.97 -7.57 45.48
CA GLY A 524 15.39 -8.96 45.31
C GLY A 524 16.87 -9.16 45.50
N SER A 525 17.29 -10.39 45.26
CA SER A 525 18.69 -10.85 45.33
C SER A 525 19.10 -11.47 44.01
N GLU A 526 20.38 -11.32 43.67
CA GLU A 526 21.01 -11.90 42.48
C GLU A 526 21.93 -13.05 42.92
N PHE A 527 21.82 -14.17 42.23
CA PHE A 527 22.63 -15.37 42.48
C PHE A 527 23.42 -15.75 41.25
N PHE A 528 24.72 -15.93 41.40
CA PHE A 528 25.67 -16.26 40.35
C PHE A 528 26.06 -17.74 40.33
N SER A 529 25.65 -18.49 41.36
CA SER A 529 25.82 -19.94 41.44
C SER A 529 24.56 -20.62 41.97
N LEU A 530 24.31 -21.83 41.46
CA LEU A 530 23.18 -22.63 41.93
C LEU A 530 23.35 -23.02 43.42
N GLU A 531 24.58 -23.26 43.88
CA GLU A 531 24.88 -23.63 45.24
C GLU A 531 24.46 -22.55 46.23
N ASP A 532 24.92 -21.30 46.01
CA ASP A 532 24.54 -20.13 46.83
C ASP A 532 23.03 -19.87 46.82
N ALA A 533 22.38 -20.06 45.67
CA ALA A 533 20.95 -19.92 45.53
C ALA A 533 20.20 -20.93 46.38
N LEU A 534 20.58 -22.22 46.29
CA LEU A 534 19.94 -23.31 47.05
C LEU A 534 20.14 -23.15 48.55
N GLU A 535 21.33 -22.72 49.00
CA GLU A 535 21.58 -22.40 50.42
C GLU A 535 20.72 -21.28 50.96
N SER A 536 20.37 -20.33 50.08
CA SER A 536 19.53 -19.18 50.45
C SER A 536 18.02 -19.45 50.43
N ALA A 537 17.56 -20.61 49.88
CA ALA A 537 16.18 -20.94 49.65
C ALA A 537 15.29 -20.79 50.89
N CYS A 538 15.78 -21.19 52.05
CA CYS A 538 15.07 -21.06 53.33
C CYS A 538 14.65 -19.62 53.68
N ARG A 539 15.35 -18.60 53.16
CA ARG A 539 15.03 -17.16 53.40
C ARG A 539 13.75 -16.74 52.69
N TYR A 540 13.31 -17.49 51.73
CA TYR A 540 12.18 -17.13 50.84
C TYR A 540 10.93 -17.96 51.13
N VAL A 541 11.01 -18.95 52.03
CA VAL A 541 9.87 -19.77 52.42
C VAL A 541 8.73 -18.88 52.95
N ASN A 542 7.50 -19.18 52.53
CA ASN A 542 6.28 -18.45 52.87
C ASN A 542 6.32 -16.97 52.52
N LYS A 543 7.08 -16.56 51.50
CA LYS A 543 7.08 -15.21 50.94
C LYS A 543 6.58 -15.24 49.49
N PRO A 544 5.76 -14.28 49.10
CA PRO A 544 5.40 -14.11 47.68
C PRO A 544 6.63 -13.64 46.88
N ILE A 545 7.13 -14.51 46.01
CA ILE A 545 8.37 -14.27 45.24
C ILE A 545 8.25 -14.68 43.80
N VAL A 546 9.12 -14.12 42.97
CA VAL A 546 9.35 -14.49 41.57
C VAL A 546 10.81 -14.93 41.43
N ILE A 547 11.04 -16.14 40.90
CA ILE A 547 12.37 -16.66 40.58
C ILE A 547 12.50 -16.66 39.07
N LYS A 548 13.53 -16.01 38.53
CA LYS A 548 13.70 -15.87 37.10
C LYS A 548 15.15 -15.79 36.65
N PRO A 549 15.49 -16.28 35.45
CA PRO A 549 16.77 -16.02 34.80
C PRO A 549 16.95 -14.52 34.52
N LYS A 550 18.21 -14.04 34.55
CA LYS A 550 18.53 -12.63 34.31
C LYS A 550 18.28 -12.18 32.86
N SER A 551 18.66 -12.99 31.87
CA SER A 551 18.77 -12.56 30.46
C SER A 551 17.78 -13.28 29.54
N THR A 552 16.79 -14.03 30.05
CA THR A 552 15.81 -14.72 29.20
C THR A 552 14.61 -13.83 28.86
N ASN A 553 14.05 -14.06 27.67
CA ASN A 553 12.83 -13.43 27.18
C ASN A 553 11.67 -14.44 27.16
N PHE A 554 10.46 -13.96 26.91
CA PHE A 554 9.24 -14.75 26.71
C PHE A 554 8.80 -15.61 27.91
N GLY A 555 9.27 -15.32 29.13
CA GLY A 555 8.86 -16.03 30.35
C GLY A 555 9.54 -17.39 30.58
N LEU A 556 10.61 -17.70 29.84
CA LEU A 556 11.36 -18.97 30.01
C LEU A 556 12.08 -19.03 31.36
N GLY A 557 11.87 -20.10 32.10
CA GLY A 557 12.51 -20.34 33.40
C GLY A 557 11.99 -19.47 34.56
N ILE A 558 10.85 -18.79 34.40
CA ILE A 558 10.21 -17.96 35.44
C ILE A 558 9.28 -18.85 36.27
N SER A 559 9.40 -18.78 37.61
CA SER A 559 8.47 -19.37 38.57
C SER A 559 7.92 -18.28 39.49
N ILE A 560 6.60 -18.28 39.68
CA ILE A 560 5.89 -17.27 40.46
C ILE A 560 5.18 -17.96 41.64
N PHE A 561 5.53 -17.54 42.86
CA PHE A 561 4.86 -17.95 44.08
C PHE A 561 4.08 -16.75 44.63
N LYS A 562 2.76 -16.82 44.53
CA LYS A 562 1.85 -15.75 44.98
C LYS A 562 1.56 -15.80 46.46
N ASP A 563 1.61 -17.00 47.02
CA ASP A 563 1.29 -17.34 48.37
C ASP A 563 2.45 -18.16 48.99
N GLU A 564 2.12 -19.07 49.89
CA GLU A 564 3.12 -19.93 50.56
C GLU A 564 3.78 -20.91 49.60
N ALA A 565 5.11 -20.92 49.60
CA ALA A 565 5.91 -21.91 48.88
C ALA A 565 6.80 -22.67 49.86
N SER A 566 6.95 -23.98 49.66
CA SER A 566 7.89 -24.79 50.43
C SER A 566 9.34 -24.53 50.00
N GLU A 567 10.29 -24.87 50.84
CA GLU A 567 11.72 -24.76 50.52
C GLU A 567 12.08 -25.64 49.32
N ASP A 568 11.45 -26.79 49.17
CA ASP A 568 11.70 -27.71 48.06
C ASP A 568 11.16 -27.15 46.74
N ASP A 569 9.98 -26.55 46.71
CA ASP A 569 9.45 -25.87 45.52
C ASP A 569 10.35 -24.72 45.07
N ILE A 570 10.86 -23.94 46.02
CA ILE A 570 11.78 -22.83 45.77
C ILE A 570 13.09 -23.36 45.15
N LYS A 571 13.67 -24.42 45.74
CA LYS A 571 14.86 -25.06 45.22
C LYS A 571 14.65 -25.63 43.82
N GLU A 572 13.51 -26.25 43.55
CA GLU A 572 13.16 -26.75 42.22
C GLU A 572 13.06 -25.59 41.22
N ALA A 573 12.40 -24.50 41.57
CA ALA A 573 12.30 -23.30 40.75
C ALA A 573 13.67 -22.66 40.43
N MET A 574 14.59 -22.60 41.43
CA MET A 574 15.98 -22.18 41.25
C MET A 574 16.72 -23.08 40.26
N ASN A 575 16.59 -24.40 40.42
CA ASN A 575 17.17 -25.37 39.50
C ASN A 575 16.65 -25.19 38.06
N ILE A 576 15.38 -24.91 37.90
CA ILE A 576 14.78 -24.64 36.60
C ILE A 576 15.39 -23.38 36.00
N ALA A 577 15.43 -22.26 36.76
CA ALA A 577 15.94 -20.98 36.28
C ALA A 577 17.43 -21.06 35.88
N PHE A 578 18.27 -21.76 36.62
CA PHE A 578 19.69 -21.97 36.30
C PHE A 578 19.95 -22.85 35.05
N LYS A 579 18.94 -23.58 34.55
CA LYS A 579 19.06 -24.26 33.24
C LYS A 579 19.07 -23.28 32.07
N TYR A 580 18.55 -22.07 32.26
CA TYR A 580 18.40 -21.07 31.20
C TYR A 580 19.41 -19.94 31.26
N ASP A 581 20.00 -19.66 32.47
CA ASP A 581 20.98 -18.58 32.63
C ASP A 581 21.92 -18.92 33.79
N ASN A 582 23.15 -18.41 33.73
CA ASN A 582 24.15 -18.54 34.80
C ASN A 582 23.88 -17.56 35.98
N THR A 583 22.90 -16.68 35.84
CA THR A 583 22.51 -15.71 36.87
C THR A 583 21.01 -15.75 37.06
N VAL A 584 20.56 -15.95 38.29
CA VAL A 584 19.16 -16.04 38.67
C VAL A 584 18.79 -14.94 39.64
N LEU A 585 17.62 -14.33 39.42
CA LEU A 585 17.03 -13.31 40.28
C LEU A 585 15.91 -13.91 41.12
N VAL A 586 15.89 -13.62 42.43
CA VAL A 586 14.78 -13.92 43.32
C VAL A 586 14.25 -12.58 43.83
N GLU A 587 13.02 -12.23 43.43
CA GLU A 587 12.42 -10.91 43.66
C GLU A 587 11.09 -11.05 44.40
N GLU A 588 10.65 -9.97 45.10
CA GLU A 588 9.32 -9.89 45.66
C GLU A 588 8.26 -9.99 44.55
N PHE A 589 7.18 -10.71 44.81
CA PHE A 589 6.02 -10.72 43.93
C PHE A 589 5.22 -9.45 44.15
N ILE A 590 4.99 -8.71 43.04
CA ILE A 590 4.17 -7.50 43.07
C ILE A 590 2.74 -7.85 42.65
N LYS A 591 1.80 -7.60 43.57
CA LYS A 591 0.38 -7.81 43.32
C LYS A 591 -0.16 -6.75 42.36
N GLY A 592 -1.01 -7.13 41.42
CA GLY A 592 -1.65 -6.21 40.51
C GLY A 592 -1.79 -6.77 39.10
N LYS A 593 -2.12 -5.88 38.17
CA LYS A 593 -2.15 -6.13 36.73
C LYS A 593 -0.95 -5.50 36.07
N GLU A 594 -0.39 -6.19 35.10
CA GLU A 594 0.71 -5.68 34.27
C GLU A 594 0.16 -4.80 33.16
N TYR A 595 0.67 -3.59 33.07
CA TYR A 595 0.38 -2.66 31.99
C TYR A 595 1.68 -2.32 31.25
N ARG A 596 1.64 -2.43 29.89
CA ARG A 596 2.71 -2.04 29.00
C ARG A 596 2.48 -0.60 28.56
N PHE A 597 3.32 0.33 29.06
CA PHE A 597 3.34 1.72 28.60
C PHE A 597 4.35 1.84 27.47
N LEU A 598 3.91 2.34 26.33
CA LEU A 598 4.78 2.68 25.21
C LEU A 598 5.14 4.16 25.30
N VAL A 599 6.39 4.43 25.63
CA VAL A 599 6.94 5.79 25.70
C VAL A 599 7.58 6.11 24.36
N VAL A 600 7.24 7.28 23.80
CA VAL A 600 7.88 7.87 22.61
C VAL A 600 8.16 9.33 22.92
N GLY A 601 9.45 9.70 22.92
CA GLY A 601 9.86 11.04 23.32
C GLY A 601 9.57 11.32 24.80
N ASP A 602 8.79 12.36 25.04
CA ASP A 602 8.41 12.82 26.37
C ASP A 602 6.93 12.53 26.71
N LYS A 603 6.32 11.58 26.00
CA LYS A 603 4.91 11.18 26.20
C LYS A 603 4.72 9.67 26.16
N VAL A 604 3.63 9.21 26.79
CA VAL A 604 3.12 7.85 26.64
C VAL A 604 2.17 7.82 25.43
N SER A 605 2.54 7.11 24.39
CA SER A 605 1.76 6.97 23.15
C SER A 605 0.65 5.93 23.25
N GLY A 606 0.80 4.96 24.14
CA GLY A 606 -0.23 3.92 24.35
C GLY A 606 0.03 3.10 25.62
N ILE A 607 -1.04 2.62 26.23
CA ILE A 607 -0.98 1.72 27.38
C ILE A 607 -1.84 0.49 27.08
N LEU A 608 -1.26 -0.68 27.20
CA LEU A 608 -1.96 -1.95 27.02
C LEU A 608 -1.94 -2.81 28.28
N HIS A 609 -3.07 -3.45 28.55
CA HIS A 609 -3.12 -4.66 29.36
C HIS A 609 -3.13 -5.87 28.44
N ARG A 610 -2.17 -6.78 28.61
CA ARG A 610 -2.10 -8.06 27.90
C ARG A 610 -2.88 -9.10 28.69
N VAL A 611 -3.91 -9.65 28.03
CA VAL A 611 -4.79 -10.67 28.64
C VAL A 611 -4.45 -12.04 28.08
N PRO A 612 -4.27 -13.08 28.90
CA PRO A 612 -4.05 -14.43 28.39
C PRO A 612 -5.13 -14.88 27.41
N ALA A 613 -4.78 -15.80 26.51
CA ALA A 613 -5.75 -16.40 25.59
C ALA A 613 -6.99 -16.88 26.36
N ASN A 614 -8.17 -16.47 25.92
CA ASN A 614 -9.42 -16.71 26.61
C ASN A 614 -10.60 -16.78 25.64
N VAL A 615 -11.72 -17.31 26.14
CA VAL A 615 -13.04 -17.19 25.52
C VAL A 615 -14.06 -16.70 26.54
N ILE A 616 -15.11 -16.05 26.04
CA ILE A 616 -16.25 -15.60 26.85
C ILE A 616 -17.44 -16.46 26.47
N GLY A 617 -18.03 -17.14 27.45
CA GLY A 617 -19.17 -18.01 27.27
C GLY A 617 -20.41 -17.25 26.81
N ASP A 618 -21.22 -17.89 25.99
CA ASP A 618 -22.57 -17.45 25.59
C ASP A 618 -23.66 -18.36 26.13
N GLY A 619 -23.27 -19.46 26.78
CA GLY A 619 -24.20 -20.47 27.32
C GLY A 619 -24.66 -21.51 26.29
N GLU A 620 -24.18 -21.45 25.04
CA GLU A 620 -24.62 -22.31 23.94
C GLU A 620 -23.48 -23.05 23.26
N ARG A 621 -22.34 -22.36 23.02
CA ARG A 621 -21.21 -22.87 22.26
C ARG A 621 -20.12 -23.43 23.18
N SER A 622 -19.44 -24.49 22.71
CA SER A 622 -18.28 -25.06 23.37
C SER A 622 -17.05 -24.12 23.27
N ILE A 623 -16.05 -24.35 24.15
CA ILE A 623 -14.76 -23.64 24.09
C ILE A 623 -14.18 -23.70 22.68
N LYS A 624 -14.22 -24.85 22.02
CA LYS A 624 -13.73 -25.03 20.64
C LYS A 624 -14.43 -24.10 19.66
N GLU A 625 -15.75 -24.07 19.67
CA GLU A 625 -16.57 -23.24 18.77
C GLU A 625 -16.35 -21.74 19.04
N LEU A 626 -16.23 -21.36 20.32
CA LEU A 626 -15.95 -19.99 20.73
C LEU A 626 -14.54 -19.54 20.25
N VAL A 627 -13.54 -20.41 20.30
CA VAL A 627 -12.20 -20.15 19.77
C VAL A 627 -12.25 -20.01 18.24
N GLU A 628 -12.96 -20.89 17.54
CA GLU A 628 -13.13 -20.80 16.08
C GLU A 628 -13.76 -19.46 15.68
N GLU A 629 -14.79 -19.01 16.41
CA GLU A 629 -15.45 -17.72 16.18
C GLU A 629 -14.51 -16.54 16.45
N LYS A 630 -13.83 -16.54 17.62
CA LYS A 630 -12.87 -15.50 18.00
C LYS A 630 -11.71 -15.39 17.00
N ASN A 631 -11.29 -16.51 16.42
CA ASN A 631 -10.23 -16.57 15.40
C ASN A 631 -10.66 -16.05 14.00
N LYS A 632 -11.94 -15.74 13.77
CA LYS A 632 -12.42 -15.06 12.56
C LYS A 632 -12.15 -13.55 12.57
N ASN A 633 -11.77 -12.99 13.72
CA ASN A 633 -11.43 -11.58 13.81
C ASN A 633 -10.28 -11.26 12.83
N PRO A 634 -10.41 -10.24 11.94
CA PRO A 634 -9.39 -9.89 10.95
C PRO A 634 -8.02 -9.54 11.55
N LEU A 635 -7.98 -9.10 12.81
CA LEU A 635 -6.73 -8.80 13.51
C LEU A 635 -5.96 -10.06 13.94
N ARG A 636 -6.56 -11.28 13.81
CA ARG A 636 -5.94 -12.55 14.19
C ARG A 636 -5.49 -13.36 12.99
N GLY A 637 -4.22 -13.74 12.99
CA GLY A 637 -3.60 -14.55 11.92
C GLY A 637 -2.58 -15.53 12.43
N LYS A 638 -1.69 -15.98 11.56
CA LYS A 638 -0.58 -16.88 11.88
C LYS A 638 0.74 -16.29 11.40
N GLY A 639 1.82 -16.51 12.17
CA GLY A 639 3.16 -16.16 11.77
C GLY A 639 3.45 -14.66 11.81
N TYR A 640 2.87 -13.95 12.75
CA TYR A 640 3.08 -12.50 13.00
C TYR A 640 2.74 -11.59 11.81
N LYS A 641 1.85 -12.07 10.92
CA LYS A 641 1.37 -11.29 9.76
C LYS A 641 0.15 -10.41 10.07
N THR A 642 -0.36 -10.51 11.28
CA THR A 642 -1.49 -9.74 11.81
C THR A 642 -1.15 -9.27 13.22
N PRO A 643 -1.82 -8.22 13.72
CA PRO A 643 -1.54 -7.69 15.06
C PRO A 643 -1.60 -8.71 16.19
N LEU A 644 -2.44 -9.73 16.05
CA LEU A 644 -2.64 -10.79 17.05
C LEU A 644 -2.48 -12.16 16.39
N GLU A 645 -1.96 -13.12 17.15
CA GLU A 645 -1.94 -14.53 16.74
C GLU A 645 -3.27 -15.23 17.01
N LYS A 646 -3.58 -16.24 16.19
CA LYS A 646 -4.72 -17.12 16.43
C LYS A 646 -4.52 -17.96 17.67
N ILE A 647 -5.60 -18.18 18.42
CA ILE A 647 -5.61 -19.12 19.54
C ILE A 647 -5.52 -20.53 18.97
N ASN A 648 -4.52 -21.30 19.39
CA ASN A 648 -4.35 -22.69 19.02
C ASN A 648 -4.79 -23.58 20.19
N LEU A 649 -5.66 -24.55 19.91
CA LEU A 649 -6.08 -25.58 20.86
C LEU A 649 -5.09 -26.76 20.79
N ASP A 650 -3.95 -26.59 21.45
CA ASP A 650 -2.87 -27.58 21.52
C ASP A 650 -2.88 -28.36 22.86
N ASP A 651 -1.94 -29.28 23.02
CA ASP A 651 -1.82 -30.11 24.22
C ASP A 651 -1.58 -29.28 25.49
N HIS A 652 -0.94 -28.10 25.37
CA HIS A 652 -0.75 -27.19 26.51
C HIS A 652 -2.06 -26.58 26.97
N VAL A 653 -2.95 -26.20 26.04
CA VAL A 653 -4.30 -25.70 26.37
C VAL A 653 -5.13 -26.82 26.97
N ALA A 654 -5.06 -28.04 26.42
CA ALA A 654 -5.77 -29.20 26.97
C ALA A 654 -5.35 -29.50 28.39
N LEU A 655 -4.05 -29.46 28.67
CA LEU A 655 -3.51 -29.69 30.03
C LEU A 655 -3.92 -28.57 31.00
N PHE A 656 -3.92 -27.31 30.54
CA PHE A 656 -4.31 -26.16 31.35
C PHE A 656 -5.79 -26.23 31.74
N LEU A 657 -6.68 -26.52 30.79
CA LEU A 657 -8.13 -26.70 31.06
C LEU A 657 -8.40 -27.86 32.01
N LYS A 658 -7.64 -28.94 31.89
CA LYS A 658 -7.80 -30.13 32.74
C LYS A 658 -7.52 -29.85 34.22
N GLN A 659 -6.72 -28.84 34.56
CA GLN A 659 -6.48 -28.45 35.97
C GLN A 659 -7.76 -27.95 36.63
N ASP A 660 -8.66 -27.31 35.87
CA ASP A 660 -9.97 -26.86 36.33
C ASP A 660 -11.09 -27.87 36.02
N GLY A 661 -10.75 -29.09 35.57
CA GLY A 661 -11.73 -30.12 35.23
C GLY A 661 -12.48 -29.86 33.93
N LEU A 662 -11.95 -29.00 33.06
CA LEU A 662 -12.57 -28.61 31.79
C LEU A 662 -11.91 -29.34 30.62
N ASP A 663 -12.63 -29.37 29.47
CA ASP A 663 -12.12 -29.80 28.17
C ASP A 663 -12.62 -28.87 27.04
N PHE A 664 -12.25 -29.15 25.81
CA PHE A 664 -12.62 -28.34 24.64
C PHE A 664 -14.13 -28.32 24.32
N ASN A 665 -14.89 -29.32 24.85
CA ASN A 665 -16.32 -29.45 24.63
C ASN A 665 -17.14 -28.78 25.76
N TYR A 666 -16.48 -28.31 26.81
CA TYR A 666 -17.16 -27.57 27.88
C TYR A 666 -17.86 -26.34 27.29
N ILE A 667 -19.14 -26.14 27.69
CA ILE A 667 -19.96 -25.00 27.32
C ILE A 667 -19.94 -23.99 28.47
N PRO A 668 -19.15 -22.90 28.36
CA PRO A 668 -19.10 -21.90 29.42
C PRO A 668 -20.45 -21.16 29.56
N LYS A 669 -20.81 -20.84 30.78
CA LYS A 669 -22.02 -20.05 31.06
C LYS A 669 -21.90 -18.68 30.38
N LYS A 670 -23.08 -18.03 30.17
CA LYS A 670 -23.08 -16.67 29.62
C LYS A 670 -22.22 -15.74 30.48
N ASP A 671 -21.33 -14.98 29.81
CA ASP A 671 -20.38 -14.04 30.39
C ASP A 671 -19.28 -14.70 31.26
N GLU A 672 -19.20 -16.03 31.33
CA GLU A 672 -18.10 -16.75 31.98
C GLU A 672 -16.83 -16.61 31.13
N ILE A 673 -15.73 -16.14 31.76
CA ILE A 673 -14.40 -16.06 31.09
C ILE A 673 -13.64 -17.33 31.39
N VAL A 674 -13.31 -18.07 30.35
CA VAL A 674 -12.43 -19.25 30.46
C VAL A 674 -11.08 -18.89 29.85
N TYR A 675 -10.04 -18.88 30.69
CA TYR A 675 -8.67 -18.73 30.22
C TYR A 675 -8.18 -20.05 29.64
N LEU A 676 -7.34 -19.93 28.60
CA LEU A 676 -6.81 -21.07 27.86
C LEU A 676 -5.29 -21.25 28.09
N ARG A 677 -4.67 -20.26 28.70
CA ARG A 677 -3.23 -20.23 29.06
C ARG A 677 -3.01 -19.34 30.26
N GLU A 678 -1.93 -19.61 30.99
CA GLU A 678 -1.50 -18.78 32.11
C GLU A 678 -0.82 -17.48 31.63
N ASN A 679 0.04 -17.58 30.59
CA ASN A 679 0.77 -16.43 30.10
C ASN A 679 -0.07 -15.51 29.22
N SER A 680 0.20 -14.21 29.31
CA SER A 680 -0.50 -13.14 28.55
C SER A 680 0.15 -12.78 27.21
N ASN A 681 0.97 -13.69 26.65
CA ASN A 681 1.68 -13.42 25.41
C ASN A 681 0.73 -13.37 24.21
N ILE A 682 0.85 -12.32 23.39
CA ILE A 682 0.10 -12.18 22.15
C ILE A 682 0.46 -13.31 21.17
N SER A 683 1.72 -13.77 21.16
CA SER A 683 2.21 -14.88 20.35
C SER A 683 1.50 -16.22 20.60
N THR A 684 0.87 -16.38 21.76
CA THR A 684 0.12 -17.59 22.13
C THR A 684 -1.41 -17.42 22.05
N GLY A 685 -1.86 -16.35 21.41
CA GLY A 685 -3.29 -16.05 21.21
C GLY A 685 -3.88 -15.10 22.27
N GLY A 686 -3.05 -14.45 23.08
CA GLY A 686 -3.50 -13.43 24.05
C GLY A 686 -4.19 -12.24 23.37
N ASP A 687 -4.92 -11.46 24.16
CA ASP A 687 -5.57 -10.22 23.75
C ASP A 687 -4.77 -8.99 24.20
N SER A 688 -4.77 -7.95 23.38
CA SER A 688 -4.31 -6.61 23.75
C SER A 688 -5.53 -5.72 24.02
N VAL A 689 -5.57 -5.11 25.21
CA VAL A 689 -6.66 -4.19 25.60
C VAL A 689 -6.06 -2.82 25.89
N ASP A 690 -6.53 -1.81 25.17
CA ASP A 690 -6.08 -0.44 25.36
C ASP A 690 -6.66 0.16 26.66
N TYR A 691 -5.80 0.77 27.46
CA TYR A 691 -6.11 1.46 28.71
C TYR A 691 -5.52 2.87 28.76
N THR A 692 -5.15 3.42 27.63
CA THR A 692 -4.42 4.70 27.54
C THR A 692 -5.22 5.86 28.12
N ASP A 693 -6.54 5.87 27.86
CA ASP A 693 -7.41 6.97 28.30
C ASP A 693 -7.90 6.76 29.75
N GLU A 694 -7.89 5.53 30.28
CA GLU A 694 -8.37 5.17 31.61
C GLU A 694 -7.31 5.37 32.70
N ILE A 695 -6.04 5.09 32.39
CA ILE A 695 -4.97 5.19 33.39
C ILE A 695 -4.58 6.67 33.63
N PRO A 696 -4.57 7.12 34.91
CA PRO A 696 -4.24 8.49 35.26
C PRO A 696 -2.86 8.96 34.79
N ASP A 697 -2.73 10.25 34.51
CA ASP A 697 -1.49 10.86 33.99
C ASP A 697 -0.30 10.76 34.97
N ALA A 698 -0.54 10.59 36.25
CA ALA A 698 0.51 10.34 37.21
C ALA A 698 1.34 9.07 36.90
N TYR A 699 0.69 7.97 36.48
CA TYR A 699 1.39 6.75 36.06
C TYR A 699 2.11 6.96 34.73
N LYS A 700 1.52 7.76 33.80
CA LYS A 700 2.16 8.09 32.53
C LYS A 700 3.46 8.87 32.75
N LYS A 701 3.44 9.82 33.69
CA LYS A 701 4.63 10.58 34.08
C LYS A 701 5.74 9.68 34.63
N ILE A 702 5.39 8.72 35.50
CA ILE A 702 6.36 7.74 36.02
C ILE A 702 6.98 6.90 34.91
N ALA A 703 6.18 6.47 33.92
CA ALA A 703 6.68 5.72 32.77
C ALA A 703 7.68 6.55 31.94
N VAL A 704 7.39 7.82 31.69
CA VAL A 704 8.30 8.74 31.00
C VAL A 704 9.59 8.96 31.81
N GLU A 705 9.48 9.22 33.10
CA GLU A 705 10.63 9.38 34.00
C GLU A 705 11.50 8.10 34.04
N SER A 706 10.88 6.91 33.98
CA SER A 706 11.59 5.63 33.91
C SER A 706 12.39 5.49 32.60
N ALA A 707 11.81 5.86 31.46
CA ALA A 707 12.50 5.88 30.18
C ALA A 707 13.67 6.87 30.19
N GLN A 708 13.43 8.08 30.67
CA GLN A 708 14.45 9.14 30.76
C GLN A 708 15.59 8.77 31.70
N ALA A 709 15.35 8.00 32.77
CA ALA A 709 16.37 7.57 33.73
C ALA A 709 17.49 6.75 33.05
N VAL A 710 17.15 5.94 32.03
CA VAL A 710 18.11 5.18 31.21
C VAL A 710 18.50 5.88 29.92
N GLY A 711 17.98 7.09 29.66
CA GLY A 711 18.23 7.86 28.45
C GLY A 711 17.49 7.32 27.21
N ALA A 712 16.37 6.57 27.39
CA ALA A 712 15.58 6.04 26.31
C ALA A 712 14.57 7.07 25.79
N ARG A 713 14.47 7.17 24.46
CA ARG A 713 13.46 7.99 23.78
C ARG A 713 12.29 7.13 23.28
N ILE A 714 12.55 5.87 22.92
CA ILE A 714 11.50 4.93 22.49
C ILE A 714 11.66 3.64 23.30
N CYS A 715 10.74 3.37 24.22
CA CYS A 715 10.78 2.12 24.97
C CYS A 715 9.40 1.67 25.48
N GLY A 716 9.29 0.37 25.75
CA GLY A 716 8.18 -0.19 26.49
C GLY A 716 8.49 -0.27 27.98
N VAL A 717 7.62 0.27 28.83
CA VAL A 717 7.74 0.21 30.29
C VAL A 717 6.68 -0.73 30.82
N ASP A 718 7.09 -1.85 31.42
CA ASP A 718 6.19 -2.80 32.07
C ASP A 718 6.00 -2.41 33.52
N MET A 719 4.80 -1.99 33.86
CA MET A 719 4.43 -1.50 35.18
C MET A 719 3.32 -2.37 35.79
N MET A 720 3.56 -2.86 37.00
CA MET A 720 2.52 -3.48 37.83
C MET A 720 1.75 -2.42 38.56
N ILE A 721 0.41 -2.46 38.49
CA ILE A 721 -0.51 -1.54 39.19
C ILE A 721 -1.60 -2.40 39.83
N GLU A 722 -1.79 -2.27 41.15
CA GLU A 722 -2.81 -3.02 41.87
C GLU A 722 -4.21 -2.50 41.56
N ASP A 723 -4.39 -1.20 41.68
CA ASP A 723 -5.64 -0.49 41.37
C ASP A 723 -5.33 0.97 41.03
N TYR A 724 -5.51 1.35 39.77
CA TYR A 724 -5.21 2.70 39.28
C TYR A 724 -6.28 3.75 39.70
N ASN A 725 -7.42 3.32 40.28
CA ASN A 725 -8.47 4.23 40.75
C ASN A 725 -8.22 4.72 42.17
N ARG A 726 -7.21 4.23 42.89
CA ARG A 726 -6.87 4.70 44.23
C ARG A 726 -6.19 6.09 44.17
N GLU A 727 -6.44 6.91 45.20
CA GLU A 727 -5.75 8.21 45.33
C GLU A 727 -4.24 8.06 45.55
N GLU A 728 -3.83 7.03 46.30
CA GLU A 728 -2.41 6.68 46.48
C GLU A 728 -1.84 5.92 45.32
N ILE A 729 -0.80 6.48 44.70
CA ILE A 729 -0.12 5.88 43.54
C ILE A 729 0.70 4.68 44.05
N ASN A 730 0.27 3.47 43.70
CA ASN A 730 0.98 2.25 44.03
C ASN A 730 1.34 1.48 42.74
N TYR A 731 2.64 1.38 42.48
CA TYR A 731 3.16 0.77 41.25
C TYR A 731 4.50 0.09 41.50
N SER A 732 4.97 -0.70 40.54
CA SER A 732 6.37 -1.15 40.46
C SER A 732 6.76 -1.36 39.00
N ILE A 733 7.92 -0.88 38.60
CA ILE A 733 8.47 -1.10 37.25
C ILE A 733 9.14 -2.47 37.22
N ILE A 734 8.65 -3.36 36.35
CA ILE A 734 9.16 -4.73 36.22
C ILE A 734 10.34 -4.77 35.27
N GLU A 735 10.22 -4.13 34.08
CA GLU A 735 11.27 -4.05 33.08
C GLU A 735 11.09 -2.88 32.12
N LEU A 736 12.17 -2.51 31.43
CA LEU A 736 12.17 -1.63 30.28
C LEU A 736 12.56 -2.43 29.04
N ASN A 737 11.83 -2.21 27.92
CA ASN A 737 12.02 -2.93 26.67
C ASN A 737 12.47 -1.99 25.56
N PHE A 738 13.65 -2.21 24.98
CA PHE A 738 14.27 -1.38 23.94
C PHE A 738 13.70 -1.57 22.53
N ASN A 739 12.91 -2.60 22.29
CA ASN A 739 12.28 -2.88 20.99
C ASN A 739 10.79 -3.23 21.17
N PRO A 740 9.96 -2.27 21.63
CA PRO A 740 8.55 -2.52 21.87
C PRO A 740 7.81 -2.74 20.55
N ALA A 741 6.94 -3.74 20.52
CA ALA A 741 6.07 -4.00 19.37
C ALA A 741 4.98 -2.92 19.29
N ILE A 742 5.00 -2.10 18.25
CA ILE A 742 4.02 -1.02 18.09
C ILE A 742 2.66 -1.50 17.56
N HIS A 743 2.63 -2.61 16.83
CA HIS A 743 1.43 -3.11 16.16
C HIS A 743 0.31 -3.47 17.13
N ILE A 744 0.62 -3.96 18.34
CA ILE A 744 -0.37 -4.31 19.36
C ILE A 744 -1.04 -3.08 19.99
N HIS A 745 -0.36 -1.93 20.00
CA HIS A 745 -0.90 -0.63 20.42
C HIS A 745 -1.67 0.05 19.28
N SER A 746 -1.15 -0.05 18.04
CA SER A 746 -1.80 0.54 16.87
C SER A 746 -3.13 -0.14 16.55
N TYR A 747 -3.22 -1.47 16.77
CA TYR A 747 -4.42 -2.28 16.47
C TYR A 747 -4.74 -3.22 17.64
N PRO A 748 -5.20 -2.70 18.79
CA PRO A 748 -5.57 -3.53 19.94
C PRO A 748 -6.80 -4.39 19.65
N TYR A 749 -6.92 -5.53 20.33
CA TYR A 749 -8.11 -6.38 20.26
C TYR A 749 -9.38 -5.63 20.75
N LYS A 750 -9.23 -4.83 21.81
CA LYS A 750 -10.30 -4.02 22.39
C LYS A 750 -9.75 -2.65 22.80
N GLY A 751 -10.53 -1.62 22.58
CA GLY A 751 -10.19 -0.24 22.87
C GLY A 751 -9.92 0.57 21.60
N LYS A 752 -9.14 1.64 21.72
CA LYS A 752 -8.89 2.61 20.67
C LYS A 752 -7.59 2.30 19.92
N GLU A 753 -7.62 2.34 18.61
CA GLU A 753 -6.42 2.31 17.77
C GLU A 753 -5.59 3.57 18.01
N ARG A 754 -4.26 3.41 18.21
CA ARG A 754 -3.35 4.51 18.51
C ARG A 754 -2.41 4.79 17.34
N GLU A 755 -2.17 6.06 17.05
CA GLU A 755 -1.28 6.51 15.97
C GLU A 755 0.20 6.48 16.40
N ILE A 756 0.69 5.32 16.84
CA ILE A 756 2.07 5.18 17.38
C ILE A 756 3.12 5.57 16.33
N ALA A 757 2.92 5.20 15.09
CA ALA A 757 3.86 5.54 14.01
C ALA A 757 3.99 7.05 13.82
N LYS A 758 2.88 7.80 13.98
CA LYS A 758 2.90 9.27 13.96
C LYS A 758 3.83 9.83 15.06
N ASP A 759 3.67 9.34 16.29
CA ASP A 759 4.49 9.81 17.41
C ASP A 759 5.98 9.53 17.17
N ILE A 760 6.32 8.37 16.56
CA ILE A 760 7.70 8.06 16.18
C ILE A 760 8.21 9.02 15.10
N LEU A 761 7.40 9.34 14.08
CA LEU A 761 7.78 10.28 13.04
C LEU A 761 7.92 11.73 13.56
N GLU A 762 7.14 12.12 14.58
CA GLU A 762 7.31 13.38 15.33
C GLU A 762 8.66 13.38 16.08
N GLU A 763 8.97 12.32 16.82
CA GLU A 763 10.24 12.17 17.53
C GLU A 763 11.45 12.20 16.58
N LEU A 764 11.30 11.64 15.38
CA LEU A 764 12.31 11.68 14.32
C LEU A 764 12.36 13.02 13.56
N ASN A 765 11.54 14.01 13.89
CA ASN A 765 11.44 15.32 13.27
C ASN A 765 11.00 15.34 11.81
N PHE A 766 10.26 14.34 11.34
CA PHE A 766 9.66 14.36 10.01
C PHE A 766 8.37 15.18 9.94
N ILE A 767 7.65 15.27 11.03
CA ILE A 767 6.39 16.01 11.18
C ILE A 767 6.42 16.81 12.47
N LYS A 768 5.60 17.87 12.52
CA LYS A 768 5.54 18.80 13.66
C LYS A 768 4.41 18.43 14.61
#